data_6bad8f56401633a4db3e4ae4e21860f2
#
_entry.id   6bad8f56401633a4db3e4ae4e21860f2
#
_cell.length_a   1.000
_cell.length_b   1.000
_cell.length_c   1.000
_cell.angle_alpha   90.00
_cell.angle_beta   90.00
_cell.angle_gamma   90.00
#
_symmetry.space_group_name_H-M   'P 1'
#
loop_
_entity.id
_entity.type
_entity.pdbx_description
1 polymer ?
#
loop_
_entity_poly.entity_id
_entity_poly.type
_entity_poly.pdbx_seq_one_letter_code
_entity_poly.pdbx_strand_id
1 'polypeptide(L)'
;MSETAAFYSVKMRAARGGAHISGAEKIVPAPSVPKVASVLVARALTHAKGVPDFVNLKVEAQPGPIRRLPALAVTTHATRTAAEGRAVAARLLAEAGIARVDDILARFAESHALRGAMLLDADTLERLEPDPARGVRATYMDDTASLEKGTAGGKNHYAEAIVLATKVQNAPGIVGEICVSDDPDYVTGYVATRALGYRRITVIKEKGDPNGGRIFLYRGPRAGVAETIRFLEKTPVLVTDVPVLAAPRAECRFDGLASALDARQAAGLARTCRTLAAPTGPTATVDGRDLVVLASNDYLDLARDPRVTEAAATSARTWGAGAGGARLTTGTQPPHVALEAALARFKGTEAALVYGTGYMANVGAITALVGKGDAVLSDELNHASIIDGCRLSGADVFVYRHGDLADLDRKLGLCREHRRRLAVSDGVFSMDGDVLDLPGFLEVTRRHDAFSMVDEAHATGVVGPTGRGLAEAFGCGHPDIAMGTLSKALGSEGGFVCGARLLIAYLRNVSRPFIFSTAPGAPAMAAARAALEVLEAEPARVARLQENVAFFVSELGRLGVAARSDSAIVPILVGDERAALAAGAALERAGFLVPAIRYPTVARGAARLRVALMSAHTHDQLRRAALEIARVLRGARESNGALRGARPSALWKDDEK
;
A
#
# COMPACT_ATOMS: atom_id res chain seq x y z
N MET A 1 -26.60 -27.71 -34.98
CA MET A 1 -26.65 -26.35 -34.40
C MET A 1 -27.67 -26.39 -33.26
N SER A 2 -27.27 -26.54 -32.00
CA SER A 2 -28.19 -26.58 -30.88
C SER A 2 -28.63 -25.15 -30.56
N GLU A 3 -29.93 -24.89 -30.63
CA GLU A 3 -30.53 -23.64 -30.17
C GLU A 3 -30.09 -23.35 -28.73
N THR A 4 -29.33 -22.29 -28.56
CA THR A 4 -29.04 -21.74 -27.25
C THR A 4 -30.30 -21.13 -26.69
N ALA A 5 -30.95 -21.82 -25.75
CA ALA A 5 -32.13 -21.30 -25.08
C ALA A 5 -31.77 -19.95 -24.38
N ALA A 6 -32.50 -18.90 -24.73
CA ALA A 6 -32.32 -17.59 -24.11
C ALA A 6 -32.82 -17.64 -22.66
N PHE A 7 -31.98 -17.22 -21.73
CA PHE A 7 -32.33 -17.13 -20.31
C PHE A 7 -32.43 -15.65 -19.86
N TYR A 8 -33.25 -15.41 -18.85
CA TYR A 8 -33.52 -14.09 -18.32
C TYR A 8 -33.40 -14.08 -16.80
N SER A 9 -32.78 -13.05 -16.26
CA SER A 9 -32.85 -12.75 -14.84
C SER A 9 -34.13 -11.96 -14.56
N VAL A 10 -34.96 -12.46 -13.66
CA VAL A 10 -36.15 -11.78 -13.15
C VAL A 10 -35.88 -11.33 -11.73
N LYS A 11 -35.67 -10.02 -11.56
CA LYS A 11 -35.36 -9.40 -10.26
C LYS A 11 -36.58 -8.68 -9.71
N MET A 12 -36.89 -8.90 -8.46
CA MET A 12 -37.96 -8.21 -7.75
C MET A 12 -37.42 -7.51 -6.50
N ARG A 13 -37.86 -6.29 -6.27
CA ARG A 13 -37.60 -5.54 -5.05
C ARG A 13 -38.87 -4.92 -4.55
N ALA A 14 -39.18 -5.11 -3.26
CA ALA A 14 -40.35 -4.52 -2.60
C ALA A 14 -39.89 -3.67 -1.42
N ALA A 15 -40.56 -2.52 -1.24
CA ALA A 15 -40.32 -1.60 -0.16
C ALA A 15 -41.65 -1.12 0.46
N ARG A 16 -41.61 -0.63 1.70
CA ARG A 16 -42.71 -0.02 2.40
C ARG A 16 -42.21 1.16 3.24
N GLY A 17 -42.79 2.33 3.06
CA GLY A 17 -42.34 3.55 3.75
C GLY A 17 -40.86 3.88 3.44
N GLY A 18 -40.37 3.58 2.21
CA GLY A 18 -38.98 3.75 1.83
C GLY A 18 -38.01 2.66 2.33
N ALA A 19 -38.42 1.79 3.26
CA ALA A 19 -37.61 0.71 3.78
C ALA A 19 -37.74 -0.56 2.91
N HIS A 20 -36.62 -1.25 2.61
CA HIS A 20 -36.61 -2.51 1.88
C HIS A 20 -37.21 -3.63 2.74
N ILE A 21 -38.25 -4.32 2.23
CA ILE A 21 -38.92 -5.42 2.92
C ILE A 21 -38.68 -6.80 2.29
N SER A 22 -38.50 -6.87 0.97
CA SER A 22 -38.28 -8.12 0.27
C SER A 22 -37.55 -7.91 -1.04
N GLY A 23 -36.68 -8.85 -1.41
CA GLY A 23 -36.02 -8.92 -2.71
C GLY A 23 -35.82 -10.37 -3.16
N ALA A 24 -35.92 -10.61 -4.44
CA ALA A 24 -35.66 -11.92 -5.04
C ALA A 24 -35.12 -11.76 -6.46
N GLU A 25 -34.28 -12.70 -6.87
CA GLU A 25 -33.80 -12.82 -8.24
C GLU A 25 -33.91 -14.26 -8.69
N LYS A 26 -34.41 -14.47 -9.91
CA LYS A 26 -34.53 -15.78 -10.56
C LYS A 26 -34.00 -15.72 -11.98
N ILE A 27 -33.21 -16.70 -12.37
CA ILE A 27 -32.77 -16.88 -13.75
C ILE A 27 -33.60 -18.01 -14.36
N VAL A 28 -34.33 -17.72 -15.41
CA VAL A 28 -35.29 -18.64 -16.02
C VAL A 28 -35.26 -18.58 -17.55
N PRO A 29 -35.65 -19.65 -18.25
CA PRO A 29 -35.81 -19.60 -19.70
C PRO A 29 -36.96 -18.68 -20.10
N ALA A 30 -36.88 -18.10 -21.28
CA ALA A 30 -37.86 -17.13 -21.78
C ALA A 30 -39.34 -17.53 -21.57
N PRO A 31 -39.78 -18.78 -21.83
CA PRO A 31 -41.17 -19.17 -21.61
C PRO A 31 -41.62 -19.13 -20.13
N SER A 32 -40.69 -19.19 -19.18
CA SER A 32 -40.99 -19.20 -17.74
C SER A 32 -41.05 -17.82 -17.13
N VAL A 33 -40.59 -16.80 -17.84
CA VAL A 33 -40.52 -15.40 -17.31
C VAL A 33 -41.88 -14.89 -16.80
N PRO A 34 -43.01 -15.00 -17.54
CA PRO A 34 -44.27 -14.46 -17.06
C PRO A 34 -44.76 -15.15 -15.78
N LYS A 35 -44.63 -16.47 -15.69
CA LYS A 35 -45.04 -17.25 -14.51
C LYS A 35 -44.21 -16.88 -13.29
N VAL A 36 -42.90 -16.76 -13.44
CA VAL A 36 -42.00 -16.42 -12.35
C VAL A 36 -42.19 -14.96 -11.89
N ALA A 37 -42.40 -14.05 -12.81
CA ALA A 37 -42.71 -12.66 -12.50
C ALA A 37 -43.98 -12.56 -11.64
N SER A 38 -45.06 -13.22 -12.02
CA SER A 38 -46.30 -13.27 -11.28
C SER A 38 -46.15 -13.85 -9.88
N VAL A 39 -45.40 -14.94 -9.73
CA VAL A 39 -45.13 -15.55 -8.41
C VAL A 39 -44.32 -14.64 -7.50
N LEU A 40 -43.29 -13.95 -8.04
CA LEU A 40 -42.50 -13.02 -7.24
C LEU A 40 -43.30 -11.82 -6.75
N VAL A 41 -44.15 -11.28 -7.60
CA VAL A 41 -45.06 -10.19 -7.22
C VAL A 41 -46.08 -10.66 -6.16
N ALA A 42 -46.73 -11.80 -6.39
CA ALA A 42 -47.69 -12.36 -5.41
C ALA A 42 -47.02 -12.58 -4.04
N ARG A 43 -45.80 -13.12 -4.02
CA ARG A 43 -45.01 -13.32 -2.81
C ARG A 43 -44.66 -12.00 -2.10
N ALA A 44 -44.35 -10.94 -2.87
CA ALA A 44 -44.10 -9.62 -2.29
C ALA A 44 -45.35 -9.04 -1.61
N LEU A 45 -46.51 -9.18 -2.25
CA LEU A 45 -47.79 -8.69 -1.75
C LEU A 45 -48.29 -9.42 -0.49
N THR A 46 -47.85 -10.67 -0.28
CA THR A 46 -48.22 -11.49 0.89
C THR A 46 -47.10 -11.58 1.93
N HIS A 47 -46.12 -10.68 1.90
CA HIS A 47 -44.96 -10.74 2.79
C HIS A 47 -45.32 -10.47 4.25
N ALA A 48 -44.71 -11.21 5.19
CA ALA A 48 -44.99 -11.13 6.62
C ALA A 48 -44.76 -9.73 7.26
N LYS A 49 -43.91 -8.90 6.62
CA LYS A 49 -43.67 -7.50 7.06
C LYS A 49 -44.74 -6.51 6.56
N GLY A 50 -45.81 -7.01 5.95
CA GLY A 50 -46.95 -6.23 5.45
C GLY A 50 -46.89 -5.96 3.94
N VAL A 51 -47.98 -5.44 3.39
CA VAL A 51 -48.15 -5.12 1.99
C VAL A 51 -47.21 -3.98 1.61
N PRO A 52 -46.34 -4.16 0.56
CA PRO A 52 -45.48 -3.10 0.10
C PRO A 52 -46.25 -1.98 -0.59
N ASP A 53 -45.75 -0.75 -0.45
CA ASP A 53 -46.22 0.41 -1.22
C ASP A 53 -45.45 0.56 -2.56
N PHE A 54 -44.37 -0.19 -2.71
CA PHE A 54 -43.55 -0.20 -3.90
C PHE A 54 -43.06 -1.62 -4.24
N VAL A 55 -43.29 -2.07 -5.48
CA VAL A 55 -42.73 -3.31 -6.04
C VAL A 55 -42.11 -3.00 -7.40
N ASN A 56 -40.83 -3.22 -7.53
CA ASN A 56 -40.12 -3.11 -8.80
C ASN A 56 -39.76 -4.52 -9.32
N LEU A 57 -40.11 -4.79 -10.56
CA LEU A 57 -39.73 -6.02 -11.25
C LEU A 57 -38.89 -5.68 -12.48
N LYS A 58 -37.69 -6.23 -12.55
CA LYS A 58 -36.75 -6.04 -13.67
C LYS A 58 -36.50 -7.39 -14.35
N VAL A 59 -36.60 -7.43 -15.65
CA VAL A 59 -36.29 -8.62 -16.45
C VAL A 59 -35.14 -8.26 -17.39
N GLU A 60 -34.05 -9.01 -17.31
CA GLU A 60 -32.83 -8.76 -18.08
C GLU A 60 -32.40 -10.04 -18.80
N ALA A 61 -32.10 -9.94 -20.08
CA ALA A 61 -31.49 -11.07 -20.82
C ALA A 61 -30.12 -11.40 -20.21
N GLN A 62 -29.84 -12.70 -20.06
CA GLN A 62 -28.55 -13.16 -19.59
C GLN A 62 -27.59 -13.29 -20.77
N PRO A 63 -26.51 -12.54 -20.84
CA PRO A 63 -25.51 -12.69 -21.90
C PRO A 63 -24.67 -13.95 -21.66
N GLY A 64 -24.58 -14.78 -22.68
CA GLY A 64 -23.65 -15.90 -22.74
C GLY A 64 -24.33 -17.28 -22.84
N PRO A 65 -23.60 -18.29 -23.31
CA PRO A 65 -24.11 -19.65 -23.44
C PRO A 65 -24.23 -20.29 -22.06
N ILE A 66 -25.41 -20.86 -21.80
CA ILE A 66 -25.64 -21.76 -20.68
C ILE A 66 -25.31 -23.17 -21.13
N ARG A 67 -24.28 -23.79 -20.58
CA ARG A 67 -23.90 -25.17 -20.91
C ARG A 67 -24.54 -26.14 -19.93
N ARG A 68 -25.22 -27.15 -20.45
CA ARG A 68 -25.63 -28.31 -19.64
C ARG A 68 -24.41 -29.21 -19.45
N LEU A 69 -24.07 -29.47 -18.20
CA LEU A 69 -23.09 -30.49 -17.88
C LEU A 69 -23.76 -31.85 -17.79
N PRO A 70 -23.09 -32.93 -18.21
CA PRO A 70 -23.51 -34.30 -17.88
C PRO A 70 -23.50 -34.44 -16.34
N ALA A 71 -24.16 -35.48 -15.85
CA ALA A 71 -24.22 -35.77 -14.43
C ALA A 71 -22.82 -35.73 -13.79
N LEU A 72 -22.74 -35.15 -12.59
CA LEU A 72 -21.51 -35.10 -11.81
C LEU A 72 -21.09 -36.53 -11.43
N ALA A 73 -19.89 -36.94 -11.80
CA ALA A 73 -19.30 -38.17 -11.28
C ALA A 73 -18.73 -37.87 -9.88
N VAL A 74 -19.39 -38.36 -8.87
CA VAL A 74 -19.07 -38.04 -7.48
C VAL A 74 -18.86 -39.31 -6.67
N THR A 75 -17.74 -39.42 -5.97
CA THR A 75 -17.50 -40.46 -5.00
C THR A 75 -17.87 -39.95 -3.60
N THR A 76 -18.69 -40.71 -2.87
CA THR A 76 -19.24 -40.27 -1.60
C THR A 76 -18.77 -41.09 -0.41
N HIS A 77 -18.56 -40.42 0.70
CA HIS A 77 -18.26 -41.02 1.98
C HIS A 77 -19.22 -40.49 3.05
N ALA A 78 -20.29 -41.16 3.32
CA ALA A 78 -21.20 -40.84 4.41
C ALA A 78 -20.59 -41.23 5.75
N THR A 79 -20.58 -40.33 6.71
CA THR A 79 -20.04 -40.55 8.05
C THR A 79 -21.09 -40.31 9.12
N ARG A 80 -21.02 -41.01 10.24
CA ARG A 80 -22.00 -40.92 11.34
C ARG A 80 -21.60 -39.92 12.42
N THR A 81 -20.31 -39.66 12.54
CA THR A 81 -19.75 -38.73 13.54
C THR A 81 -18.83 -37.71 12.92
N ALA A 82 -18.65 -36.59 13.62
CA ALA A 82 -17.70 -35.54 13.21
C ALA A 82 -16.25 -36.04 13.13
N ALA A 83 -15.88 -36.98 14.02
CA ALA A 83 -14.55 -37.56 14.02
C ALA A 83 -14.30 -38.45 12.79
N GLU A 84 -15.28 -39.28 12.41
CA GLU A 84 -15.22 -40.07 11.17
C GLU A 84 -15.16 -39.16 9.95
N GLY A 85 -15.95 -38.08 9.92
CA GLY A 85 -15.95 -37.10 8.86
C GLY A 85 -14.60 -36.42 8.66
N ARG A 86 -13.94 -36.03 9.72
CA ARG A 86 -12.59 -35.46 9.69
C ARG A 86 -11.56 -36.47 9.20
N ALA A 87 -11.62 -37.72 9.66
CA ALA A 87 -10.70 -38.77 9.22
C ALA A 87 -10.83 -39.04 7.72
N VAL A 88 -12.05 -39.09 7.20
CA VAL A 88 -12.32 -39.22 5.75
C VAL A 88 -11.80 -38.00 4.98
N ALA A 89 -12.09 -36.81 5.46
CA ALA A 89 -11.62 -35.58 4.83
C ALA A 89 -10.07 -35.49 4.82
N ALA A 90 -9.41 -35.82 5.93
CA ALA A 90 -7.96 -35.85 6.00
C ALA A 90 -7.35 -36.81 4.97
N ARG A 91 -7.92 -38.03 4.87
CA ARG A 91 -7.48 -39.02 3.88
C ARG A 91 -7.66 -38.52 2.44
N LEU A 92 -8.81 -38.01 2.09
CA LEU A 92 -9.09 -37.51 0.74
C LEU A 92 -8.24 -36.30 0.37
N LEU A 93 -7.99 -35.40 1.31
CA LEU A 93 -7.08 -34.28 1.11
C LEU A 93 -5.64 -34.74 0.87
N ALA A 94 -5.20 -35.75 1.63
CA ALA A 94 -3.87 -36.34 1.44
C ALA A 94 -3.76 -37.10 0.11
N GLU A 95 -4.77 -37.89 -0.28
CA GLU A 95 -4.85 -38.58 -1.57
C GLU A 95 -4.85 -37.59 -2.76
N ALA A 96 -5.46 -36.42 -2.58
CA ALA A 96 -5.45 -35.33 -3.54
C ALA A 96 -4.12 -34.53 -3.57
N GLY A 97 -3.14 -34.88 -2.73
CA GLY A 97 -1.82 -34.23 -2.68
C GLY A 97 -1.84 -32.84 -2.03
N ILE A 98 -2.80 -32.55 -1.16
CA ILE A 98 -2.91 -31.27 -0.47
C ILE A 98 -1.98 -31.27 0.73
N ALA A 99 -0.94 -30.47 0.72
CA ALA A 99 0.13 -30.46 1.72
C ALA A 99 -0.24 -29.84 3.09
N ARG A 100 -1.35 -29.11 3.19
CA ARG A 100 -1.73 -28.37 4.41
C ARG A 100 -3.05 -28.86 4.99
N VAL A 101 -3.16 -30.17 5.14
CA VAL A 101 -4.38 -30.83 5.63
C VAL A 101 -4.78 -30.31 7.00
N ASP A 102 -3.83 -30.17 7.92
CA ASP A 102 -4.10 -29.76 9.31
C ASP A 102 -4.61 -28.31 9.37
N ASP A 103 -4.10 -27.40 8.55
CA ASP A 103 -4.58 -26.02 8.47
C ASP A 103 -6.01 -25.93 7.95
N ILE A 104 -6.37 -26.79 7.02
CA ILE A 104 -7.72 -26.84 6.46
C ILE A 104 -8.68 -27.42 7.49
N LEU A 105 -8.29 -28.50 8.15
CA LEU A 105 -9.11 -29.14 9.17
C LEU A 105 -9.22 -28.29 10.45
N ALA A 106 -8.18 -27.53 10.81
CA ALA A 106 -8.23 -26.63 11.97
C ALA A 106 -9.27 -25.52 11.81
N ARG A 107 -9.48 -25.02 10.58
CA ARG A 107 -10.53 -24.04 10.30
C ARG A 107 -11.95 -24.56 10.52
N PHE A 108 -12.11 -25.86 10.53
CA PHE A 108 -13.39 -26.54 10.74
C PHE A 108 -13.52 -27.15 12.14
N ALA A 109 -12.51 -26.99 13.00
CA ALA A 109 -12.39 -27.77 14.23
C ALA A 109 -13.28 -27.30 15.37
N GLU A 110 -13.66 -26.04 15.40
CA GLU A 110 -14.26 -25.48 16.63
C GLU A 110 -15.79 -25.48 16.66
N SER A 111 -16.47 -25.49 15.52
CA SER A 111 -17.94 -25.34 15.49
C SER A 111 -18.71 -26.35 14.66
N HIS A 112 -18.03 -27.21 13.89
CA HIS A 112 -18.70 -27.88 12.77
C HIS A 112 -18.52 -29.41 12.78
N ALA A 113 -19.64 -30.09 12.59
CA ALA A 113 -19.66 -31.55 12.46
C ALA A 113 -19.57 -31.94 10.97
N LEU A 114 -18.34 -32.15 10.47
CA LEU A 114 -18.15 -32.68 9.11
C LEU A 114 -18.84 -34.04 8.98
N ARG A 115 -19.85 -34.14 8.14
CA ARG A 115 -20.70 -35.34 8.01
C ARG A 115 -20.55 -36.09 6.70
N GLY A 116 -19.84 -35.52 5.76
CA GLY A 116 -19.56 -36.20 4.49
C GLY A 116 -18.49 -35.47 3.70
N ALA A 117 -17.90 -36.17 2.77
CA ALA A 117 -16.96 -35.62 1.83
C ALA A 117 -17.25 -36.16 0.43
N MET A 118 -17.18 -35.30 -0.58
CA MET A 118 -17.33 -35.67 -1.97
C MET A 118 -16.05 -35.39 -2.74
N LEU A 119 -15.68 -36.31 -3.61
CA LEU A 119 -14.55 -36.17 -4.49
C LEU A 119 -15.06 -35.92 -5.92
N LEU A 120 -14.70 -34.81 -6.53
CA LEU A 120 -14.98 -34.54 -7.95
C LEU A 120 -13.83 -35.05 -8.82
N ASP A 121 -14.17 -35.70 -9.92
CA ASP A 121 -13.15 -36.09 -10.88
C ASP A 121 -12.59 -34.90 -11.66
N ALA A 122 -11.40 -35.09 -12.26
CA ALA A 122 -10.71 -34.05 -12.99
C ALA A 122 -11.48 -33.50 -14.18
N ASP A 123 -12.21 -34.33 -14.89
CA ASP A 123 -12.99 -33.94 -16.09
C ASP A 123 -14.18 -33.06 -15.71
N THR A 124 -14.79 -33.37 -14.57
CA THR A 124 -15.87 -32.53 -14.02
C THR A 124 -15.34 -31.18 -13.60
N LEU A 125 -14.16 -31.14 -13.00
CA LEU A 125 -13.51 -29.88 -12.61
C LEU A 125 -13.13 -29.00 -13.81
N GLU A 126 -12.56 -29.57 -14.86
CA GLU A 126 -12.23 -28.84 -16.09
C GLU A 126 -13.46 -28.21 -16.74
N ARG A 127 -14.62 -28.83 -16.59
CA ARG A 127 -15.88 -28.27 -17.08
C ARG A 127 -16.45 -27.16 -16.18
N LEU A 128 -16.12 -27.20 -14.91
CA LEU A 128 -16.55 -26.21 -13.92
C LEU A 128 -15.62 -25.00 -13.86
N GLU A 129 -14.34 -25.22 -14.11
CA GLU A 129 -13.30 -24.22 -14.08
C GLU A 129 -12.56 -24.18 -15.42
N PRO A 130 -12.82 -23.19 -16.27
CA PRO A 130 -12.12 -23.07 -17.56
C PRO A 130 -10.65 -22.65 -17.42
N ASP A 131 -10.21 -22.27 -16.23
CA ASP A 131 -8.81 -21.97 -15.95
C ASP A 131 -8.33 -22.77 -14.72
N PRO A 132 -7.92 -24.02 -14.89
CA PRO A 132 -7.48 -24.89 -13.81
C PRO A 132 -6.27 -24.37 -13.05
N ALA A 133 -5.47 -23.47 -13.65
CA ALA A 133 -4.30 -22.86 -13.00
C ALA A 133 -4.68 -21.92 -11.85
N ARG A 134 -5.94 -21.52 -11.76
CA ARG A 134 -6.43 -20.58 -10.76
C ARG A 134 -6.94 -21.23 -9.47
N GLY A 135 -6.98 -22.52 -9.42
CA GLY A 135 -7.31 -23.28 -8.23
C GLY A 135 -8.80 -23.29 -7.86
N VAL A 136 -9.22 -24.37 -7.27
CA VAL A 136 -10.60 -24.63 -6.84
C VAL A 136 -10.62 -24.76 -5.32
N ARG A 137 -11.61 -24.15 -4.68
CA ARG A 137 -11.77 -24.16 -3.23
C ARG A 137 -13.10 -24.77 -2.82
N ALA A 138 -13.11 -25.77 -1.96
CA ALA A 138 -14.28 -26.15 -1.19
C ALA A 138 -14.27 -25.45 0.18
N THR A 139 -15.40 -25.04 0.63
CA THR A 139 -15.63 -24.63 2.00
C THR A 139 -16.64 -25.57 2.63
N TYR A 140 -16.39 -25.91 3.86
CA TYR A 140 -17.36 -26.55 4.71
C TYR A 140 -18.19 -25.46 5.38
N MET A 141 -19.50 -25.59 5.34
CA MET A 141 -20.40 -24.73 6.13
C MET A 141 -21.21 -25.58 7.10
N ASP A 142 -21.07 -25.26 8.38
CA ASP A 142 -22.08 -25.54 9.37
C ASP A 142 -22.88 -24.26 9.59
N ASP A 143 -23.93 -24.11 8.85
CA ASP A 143 -24.75 -22.92 8.94
C ASP A 143 -26.07 -23.16 9.68
N THR A 144 -26.06 -24.11 10.60
CA THR A 144 -27.20 -24.29 11.52
C THR A 144 -27.53 -23.02 12.29
N ALA A 145 -26.54 -22.18 12.59
CA ALA A 145 -26.75 -20.95 13.35
C ALA A 145 -27.23 -19.76 12.50
N SER A 146 -26.88 -19.67 11.21
CA SER A 146 -27.31 -18.55 10.36
C SER A 146 -28.70 -18.75 9.77
N LEU A 147 -29.13 -19.98 9.64
CA LEU A 147 -30.43 -20.35 9.09
C LEU A 147 -31.57 -20.33 10.14
N GLU A 148 -31.25 -20.53 11.41
CA GLU A 148 -32.20 -20.35 12.50
C GLU A 148 -32.70 -18.90 12.64
N LYS A 149 -31.95 -17.93 12.16
CA LYS A 149 -32.34 -16.51 12.19
C LYS A 149 -33.24 -16.06 11.03
N GLY A 150 -33.44 -16.86 10.03
CA GLY A 150 -34.10 -16.45 8.76
C GLY A 150 -35.50 -17.00 8.52
N THR A 151 -35.96 -18.01 9.26
CA THR A 151 -37.26 -18.64 9.06
C THR A 151 -37.99 -18.85 10.37
N ALA A 152 -39.07 -18.09 10.59
CA ALA A 152 -39.99 -18.36 11.67
C ALA A 152 -40.59 -19.77 11.45
N GLY A 153 -40.18 -20.74 12.27
CA GLY A 153 -40.91 -21.98 12.48
C GLY A 153 -40.38 -23.29 11.88
N GLY A 154 -39.19 -23.32 11.29
CA GLY A 154 -38.65 -24.57 10.75
C GLY A 154 -37.30 -24.95 11.33
N LYS A 155 -37.17 -26.09 11.97
CA LYS A 155 -35.88 -26.68 12.34
C LYS A 155 -35.21 -27.22 11.07
N ASN A 156 -34.41 -26.40 10.41
CA ASN A 156 -33.64 -26.82 9.25
C ASN A 156 -32.36 -27.53 9.73
N HIS A 157 -32.30 -28.80 9.57
CA HIS A 157 -31.09 -29.59 9.83
C HIS A 157 -30.37 -29.82 8.52
N TYR A 158 -29.13 -29.38 8.42
CA TYR A 158 -28.27 -29.61 7.26
C TYR A 158 -27.32 -30.78 7.54
N ALA A 159 -27.14 -31.63 6.55
CA ALA A 159 -25.99 -32.51 6.46
C ALA A 159 -25.04 -31.92 5.42
N GLU A 160 -23.79 -31.79 5.78
CA GLU A 160 -22.81 -31.09 4.99
C GLU A 160 -21.75 -32.02 4.44
N ALA A 161 -21.22 -31.68 3.28
CA ALA A 161 -20.17 -32.45 2.64
C ALA A 161 -19.06 -31.52 2.14
N ILE A 162 -17.83 -31.91 2.34
CA ILE A 162 -16.69 -31.27 1.68
C ILE A 162 -16.58 -31.86 0.27
N VAL A 163 -16.54 -30.97 -0.69
CA VAL A 163 -16.29 -31.34 -2.09
C VAL A 163 -14.83 -31.12 -2.40
N LEU A 164 -14.13 -32.18 -2.76
CA LEU A 164 -12.70 -32.17 -3.03
C LEU A 164 -12.41 -32.41 -4.49
N ALA A 165 -11.47 -31.64 -5.03
CA ALA A 165 -10.95 -31.84 -6.37
C ALA A 165 -9.85 -32.90 -6.42
N THR A 166 -9.95 -33.87 -7.30
CA THR A 166 -8.95 -34.93 -7.44
C THR A 166 -7.72 -34.55 -8.23
N LYS A 167 -7.83 -33.62 -9.13
CA LYS A 167 -6.69 -33.02 -9.85
C LYS A 167 -7.08 -31.66 -10.40
N VAL A 168 -6.47 -30.63 -9.89
CA VAL A 168 -6.26 -29.38 -10.63
C VAL A 168 -4.78 -29.36 -10.95
N GLN A 169 -4.41 -29.10 -12.19
CA GLN A 169 -3.00 -29.00 -12.58
C GLN A 169 -2.27 -28.06 -11.61
N ASN A 170 -1.31 -28.57 -10.86
CA ASN A 170 -0.43 -27.87 -9.92
C ASN A 170 -1.04 -27.30 -8.63
N ALA A 171 -2.33 -27.43 -8.36
CA ALA A 171 -2.91 -27.01 -7.09
C ALA A 171 -4.18 -27.79 -6.77
N PRO A 172 -4.08 -28.98 -6.19
CA PRO A 172 -5.25 -29.67 -5.67
C PRO A 172 -5.92 -28.77 -4.64
N GLY A 173 -7.16 -28.46 -4.86
CA GLY A 173 -7.92 -27.51 -4.08
C GLY A 173 -9.31 -27.97 -3.75
N ILE A 174 -9.91 -27.29 -2.85
CA ILE A 174 -11.28 -27.50 -2.43
C ILE A 174 -12.23 -26.81 -3.44
N VAL A 175 -13.28 -27.50 -3.87
CA VAL A 175 -14.05 -27.10 -5.05
C VAL A 175 -15.37 -26.40 -4.75
N GLY A 176 -16.00 -26.61 -3.59
CA GLY A 176 -17.30 -25.99 -3.37
C GLY A 176 -17.99 -26.45 -2.09
N GLU A 177 -19.24 -26.06 -1.97
CA GLU A 177 -20.10 -26.38 -0.85
C GLU A 177 -21.34 -27.12 -1.33
N ILE A 178 -21.73 -28.17 -0.63
CA ILE A 178 -23.03 -28.79 -0.79
C ILE A 178 -23.71 -28.83 0.56
N CYS A 179 -24.81 -28.11 0.63
CA CYS A 179 -25.64 -28.10 1.82
C CYS A 179 -26.82 -29.04 1.64
N VAL A 180 -27.04 -29.91 2.58
CA VAL A 180 -28.16 -30.86 2.58
C VAL A 180 -29.14 -30.48 3.66
N SER A 181 -30.38 -30.24 3.29
CA SER A 181 -31.47 -29.87 4.18
C SER A 181 -32.45 -31.01 4.41
N ASP A 182 -33.18 -30.97 5.52
CA ASP A 182 -34.21 -31.97 5.87
C ASP A 182 -35.51 -31.87 5.06
N ASP A 183 -35.65 -30.85 4.20
CA ASP A 183 -36.82 -30.67 3.33
C ASP A 183 -36.58 -31.39 1.99
N PRO A 184 -37.34 -32.44 1.65
CA PRO A 184 -37.14 -33.22 0.45
C PRO A 184 -37.41 -32.47 -0.87
N ASP A 185 -38.08 -31.31 -0.79
CA ASP A 185 -38.44 -30.51 -1.98
C ASP A 185 -37.36 -29.52 -2.40
N TYR A 186 -36.32 -29.37 -1.60
CA TYR A 186 -35.27 -28.41 -1.85
C TYR A 186 -33.89 -29.04 -2.00
N VAL A 187 -33.24 -28.81 -3.10
CA VAL A 187 -31.84 -29.12 -3.32
C VAL A 187 -31.07 -27.87 -3.65
N THR A 188 -30.05 -27.56 -2.89
CA THR A 188 -29.11 -26.50 -3.24
C THR A 188 -27.69 -27.03 -3.25
N GLY A 189 -27.00 -26.82 -4.33
CA GLY A 189 -25.56 -27.04 -4.38
C GLY A 189 -24.89 -25.89 -5.10
N TYR A 190 -23.73 -25.49 -4.70
CA TYR A 190 -22.88 -24.64 -5.48
C TYR A 190 -21.43 -25.10 -5.37
N VAL A 191 -20.71 -24.89 -6.46
CA VAL A 191 -19.27 -25.12 -6.50
C VAL A 191 -18.62 -23.76 -6.68
N ALA A 192 -17.65 -23.44 -5.85
CA ALA A 192 -16.99 -22.17 -5.85
C ALA A 192 -15.53 -22.33 -6.27
N THR A 193 -15.13 -21.58 -7.26
CA THR A 193 -13.74 -21.49 -7.70
C THR A 193 -13.13 -20.18 -7.29
N ARG A 194 -11.86 -20.18 -6.87
CA ARG A 194 -11.25 -19.02 -6.20
C ARG A 194 -10.57 -18.13 -7.18
N ALA A 195 -10.43 -18.03 -8.28
CA ALA A 195 -9.53 -17.08 -8.93
C ALA A 195 -10.18 -15.90 -9.60
N LEU A 196 -11.45 -16.04 -9.96
CA LEU A 196 -12.20 -15.00 -10.66
C LEU A 196 -13.46 -14.57 -9.92
N GLY A 197 -13.51 -14.82 -8.65
CA GLY A 197 -14.76 -14.87 -7.94
C GLY A 197 -15.37 -16.27 -8.07
N TYR A 198 -16.27 -16.55 -7.22
CA TYR A 198 -16.95 -17.82 -7.14
C TYR A 198 -17.82 -18.06 -8.36
N ARG A 199 -17.68 -19.19 -9.03
CA ARG A 199 -18.64 -19.64 -10.03
C ARG A 199 -19.74 -20.43 -9.36
N ARG A 200 -20.96 -20.09 -9.69
CA ARG A 200 -22.13 -20.86 -9.27
C ARG A 200 -22.44 -21.91 -10.31
N ILE A 201 -22.62 -23.14 -9.86
CA ILE A 201 -23.28 -24.16 -10.62
C ILE A 201 -24.73 -24.10 -10.24
N THR A 202 -25.57 -23.84 -11.23
CA THR A 202 -27.00 -23.88 -11.05
C THR A 202 -27.48 -25.25 -11.44
N VAL A 203 -28.01 -26.03 -10.50
CA VAL A 203 -28.66 -27.30 -10.76
C VAL A 203 -30.14 -27.00 -11.04
N ILE A 204 -30.64 -27.38 -12.21
CA ILE A 204 -32.04 -27.18 -12.55
C ILE A 204 -32.78 -28.49 -12.34
N LYS A 205 -33.81 -28.45 -11.52
CA LYS A 205 -34.76 -29.53 -11.36
C LYS A 205 -35.69 -29.56 -12.59
N GLU A 206 -35.69 -30.65 -13.34
CA GLU A 206 -36.40 -30.74 -14.65
C GLU A 206 -37.94 -30.84 -14.55
N LYS A 207 -38.52 -30.90 -13.40
CA LYS A 207 -40.00 -30.97 -13.28
C LYS A 207 -40.58 -29.76 -12.58
N GLY A 208 -41.14 -28.86 -13.39
CA GLY A 208 -42.22 -27.98 -12.97
C GLY A 208 -42.04 -27.04 -11.81
N ASP A 209 -40.82 -26.90 -11.26
CA ASP A 209 -40.53 -26.00 -10.18
C ASP A 209 -40.58 -24.55 -10.70
N PRO A 210 -41.52 -23.73 -10.24
CA PRO A 210 -41.59 -22.32 -10.59
C PRO A 210 -40.36 -21.51 -10.09
N ASN A 211 -39.50 -22.15 -9.31
CA ASN A 211 -38.23 -21.59 -8.82
C ASN A 211 -37.03 -22.01 -9.67
N GLY A 212 -37.25 -22.62 -10.85
CA GLY A 212 -36.20 -23.03 -11.74
C GLY A 212 -35.14 -21.96 -11.95
N GLY A 213 -33.88 -22.30 -11.67
CA GLY A 213 -32.75 -21.42 -11.96
C GLY A 213 -31.80 -21.11 -10.84
N ARG A 214 -32.08 -21.45 -9.61
CA ARG A 214 -31.06 -21.50 -8.55
C ARG A 214 -31.33 -22.71 -7.73
N ILE A 215 -30.50 -23.69 -7.95
CA ILE A 215 -30.54 -24.79 -7.05
C ILE A 215 -29.36 -24.74 -6.21
N PHE A 216 -29.66 -24.72 -5.03
CA PHE A 216 -28.60 -24.85 -4.19
C PHE A 216 -28.93 -25.63 -3.00
N LEU A 217 -29.96 -26.19 -2.76
CA LEU A 217 -30.14 -26.83 -1.51
C LEU A 217 -30.77 -28.16 -1.66
N TYR A 218 -30.15 -29.15 -1.22
CA TYR A 218 -30.80 -30.38 -0.86
C TYR A 218 -31.27 -30.30 0.59
N ARG A 219 -32.55 -30.42 0.77
CA ARG A 219 -33.19 -30.58 2.05
C ARG A 219 -33.64 -32.03 2.19
N GLY A 220 -32.94 -32.77 3.02
CA GLY A 220 -33.28 -34.16 3.32
C GLY A 220 -32.84 -34.52 4.73
N PRO A 221 -33.33 -35.65 5.28
CA PRO A 221 -32.90 -36.09 6.58
C PRO A 221 -31.38 -36.21 6.65
N ARG A 222 -30.81 -35.94 7.81
CA ARG A 222 -29.35 -36.04 8.05
C ARG A 222 -28.71 -37.35 7.59
N ALA A 223 -29.47 -38.40 7.47
CA ALA A 223 -29.03 -39.69 6.87
C ALA A 223 -28.96 -39.65 5.33
N GLY A 224 -29.45 -38.60 4.69
CA GLY A 224 -29.66 -38.54 3.24
C GLY A 224 -28.52 -37.96 2.43
N VAL A 225 -27.30 -37.77 2.98
CA VAL A 225 -26.16 -37.28 2.18
C VAL A 225 -25.92 -38.13 0.95
N ALA A 226 -25.93 -39.46 1.09
CA ALA A 226 -25.75 -40.38 -0.01
C ALA A 226 -26.91 -40.34 -1.02
N GLU A 227 -28.13 -40.07 -0.58
CA GLU A 227 -29.29 -39.91 -1.43
C GLU A 227 -29.27 -38.58 -2.20
N THR A 228 -28.81 -37.54 -1.53
CA THR A 228 -28.58 -36.24 -2.15
C THR A 228 -27.58 -36.31 -3.26
N ILE A 229 -26.51 -36.99 -3.06
CA ILE A 229 -25.46 -37.16 -4.04
C ILE A 229 -25.99 -37.96 -5.24
N ARG A 230 -26.69 -39.07 -4.98
CA ARG A 230 -27.39 -39.84 -6.03
C ARG A 230 -28.41 -38.99 -6.79
N PHE A 231 -29.05 -38.05 -6.11
CA PHE A 231 -29.95 -37.09 -6.76
C PHE A 231 -29.17 -36.12 -7.65
N LEU A 232 -28.09 -35.55 -7.16
CA LEU A 232 -27.22 -34.64 -7.93
C LEU A 232 -26.61 -35.33 -9.17
N GLU A 233 -26.21 -36.59 -9.03
CA GLU A 233 -25.72 -37.40 -10.16
C GLU A 233 -26.73 -37.56 -11.28
N LYS A 234 -28.02 -37.58 -10.95
CA LYS A 234 -29.13 -37.72 -11.90
C LYS A 234 -29.72 -36.40 -12.41
N THR A 235 -29.28 -35.29 -11.83
CA THR A 235 -29.86 -33.99 -12.15
C THR A 235 -28.94 -33.24 -13.12
N PRO A 236 -29.46 -32.73 -14.25
CA PRO A 236 -28.65 -31.97 -15.17
C PRO A 236 -28.13 -30.69 -14.50
N VAL A 237 -26.82 -30.50 -14.54
CA VAL A 237 -26.16 -29.33 -14.00
C VAL A 237 -25.99 -28.30 -15.10
N LEU A 238 -26.44 -27.09 -14.83
CA LEU A 238 -26.30 -25.96 -15.73
C LEU A 238 -25.14 -25.10 -15.27
N VAL A 239 -24.09 -25.07 -16.08
CA VAL A 239 -23.00 -24.12 -15.87
C VAL A 239 -23.32 -22.84 -16.59
N THR A 240 -23.46 -21.77 -15.86
CA THR A 240 -23.48 -20.44 -16.44
C THR A 240 -22.06 -19.95 -16.52
N ASP A 241 -21.53 -19.81 -17.74
CA ASP A 241 -20.24 -19.11 -17.98
C ASP A 241 -20.35 -17.58 -17.74
N VAL A 242 -21.49 -17.11 -17.32
CA VAL A 242 -21.61 -15.76 -16.82
C VAL A 242 -20.77 -15.74 -15.55
N PRO A 243 -19.76 -14.86 -15.45
CA PRO A 243 -19.23 -14.54 -14.15
C PRO A 243 -20.48 -14.26 -13.32
N VAL A 244 -20.69 -15.02 -12.25
CA VAL A 244 -21.74 -14.67 -11.32
C VAL A 244 -21.48 -13.20 -11.09
N LEU A 245 -22.40 -12.37 -11.63
CA LEU A 245 -22.61 -11.09 -10.97
C LEU A 245 -22.84 -11.55 -9.56
N ALA A 246 -21.77 -11.48 -8.82
CA ALA A 246 -21.72 -11.86 -7.42
C ALA A 246 -23.02 -11.33 -6.90
N ALA A 247 -23.82 -12.13 -6.24
CA ALA A 247 -24.94 -11.62 -5.46
C ALA A 247 -24.43 -10.33 -4.93
N PRO A 248 -25.03 -9.10 -5.30
CA PRO A 248 -24.25 -7.91 -5.36
C PRO A 248 -23.27 -8.06 -4.22
N ARG A 249 -22.06 -8.36 -4.56
CA ARG A 249 -21.03 -8.60 -3.58
C ARG A 249 -21.36 -7.46 -2.71
N ALA A 250 -21.71 -7.66 -1.43
CA ALA A 250 -21.67 -6.50 -0.59
C ALA A 250 -20.37 -5.89 -1.03
N GLU A 251 -20.46 -5.00 -2.05
CA GLU A 251 -19.42 -4.64 -3.01
C GLU A 251 -18.21 -4.59 -2.14
N CYS A 252 -17.26 -5.52 -2.33
CA CYS A 252 -16.17 -5.52 -1.38
C CYS A 252 -15.69 -4.12 -1.62
N ARG A 253 -15.95 -3.23 -0.66
CA ARG A 253 -15.68 -1.78 -0.78
C ARG A 253 -14.30 -1.53 -1.36
N PHE A 254 -13.55 -2.61 -1.49
CA PHE A 254 -12.17 -2.69 -1.96
C PHE A 254 -12.01 -3.28 -3.38
N ASP A 255 -13.08 -3.66 -4.11
CA ASP A 255 -12.92 -4.23 -5.47
C ASP A 255 -12.29 -3.23 -6.44
N GLY A 256 -12.63 -1.95 -6.31
CA GLY A 256 -11.97 -0.87 -7.03
C GLY A 256 -10.47 -0.72 -6.66
N LEU A 257 -10.08 -1.06 -5.42
CA LEU A 257 -8.69 -1.04 -5.00
C LEU A 257 -7.89 -2.21 -5.58
N ALA A 258 -8.51 -3.40 -5.70
CA ALA A 258 -7.87 -4.55 -6.34
C ALA A 258 -7.52 -4.22 -7.80
N SER A 259 -8.49 -3.73 -8.57
CA SER A 259 -8.26 -3.29 -9.95
C SER A 259 -7.20 -2.18 -10.07
N ALA A 260 -7.18 -1.23 -9.12
CA ALA A 260 -6.18 -0.18 -9.09
C ALA A 260 -4.77 -0.72 -8.76
N LEU A 261 -4.67 -1.74 -7.90
CA LEU A 261 -3.41 -2.42 -7.59
C LEU A 261 -2.91 -3.23 -8.79
N ASP A 262 -3.80 -3.95 -9.48
CA ASP A 262 -3.46 -4.70 -10.69
C ASP A 262 -2.95 -3.77 -11.80
N ALA A 263 -3.61 -2.64 -12.00
CA ALA A 263 -3.16 -1.61 -12.95
C ALA A 263 -1.79 -1.03 -12.57
N ARG A 264 -1.53 -0.80 -11.28
CA ARG A 264 -0.20 -0.37 -10.80
C ARG A 264 0.86 -1.44 -11.02
N GLN A 265 0.53 -2.70 -10.82
CA GLN A 265 1.45 -3.81 -11.06
C GLN A 265 1.76 -3.96 -12.55
N ALA A 266 0.76 -3.91 -13.42
CA ALA A 266 0.93 -3.93 -14.87
C ALA A 266 1.79 -2.75 -15.38
N ALA A 267 1.63 -1.57 -14.78
CA ALA A 267 2.44 -0.38 -15.07
C ALA A 267 3.85 -0.39 -14.44
N GLY A 268 4.23 -1.44 -13.69
CA GLY A 268 5.49 -1.48 -12.96
C GLY A 268 5.59 -0.47 -11.80
N LEU A 269 4.45 0.03 -11.30
CA LEU A 269 4.39 1.02 -10.23
C LEU A 269 4.05 0.43 -8.85
N ALA A 270 3.88 -0.89 -8.76
CA ALA A 270 3.66 -1.57 -7.48
C ALA A 270 4.87 -1.37 -6.55
N ARG A 271 4.58 -1.26 -5.26
CA ARG A 271 5.58 -1.06 -4.20
C ARG A 271 5.43 -2.14 -3.15
N THR A 272 6.55 -2.67 -2.69
CA THR A 272 6.62 -3.65 -1.60
C THR A 272 7.63 -3.18 -0.57
N CYS A 273 7.34 -3.40 0.71
CA CYS A 273 8.32 -3.20 1.77
C CYS A 273 9.23 -4.42 1.84
N ARG A 274 10.53 -4.18 2.01
CA ARG A 274 11.52 -5.24 2.21
C ARG A 274 11.99 -5.22 3.67
N THR A 275 12.13 -6.39 4.25
CA THR A 275 12.67 -6.54 5.60
C THR A 275 14.18 -6.67 5.54
N LEU A 276 14.87 -5.82 6.32
CA LEU A 276 16.31 -5.90 6.54
C LEU A 276 16.55 -6.67 7.83
N ALA A 277 17.36 -7.72 7.76
CA ALA A 277 17.55 -8.66 8.89
C ALA A 277 18.50 -8.14 9.98
N ALA A 278 19.23 -7.07 9.72
CA ALA A 278 20.17 -6.46 10.66
C ALA A 278 20.03 -4.94 10.66
N PRO A 279 20.51 -4.26 11.72
CA PRO A 279 20.55 -2.80 11.73
C PRO A 279 21.25 -2.26 10.48
N THR A 280 20.63 -1.29 9.84
CA THR A 280 21.20 -0.66 8.64
C THR A 280 22.41 0.19 9.01
N GLY A 281 23.51 -0.04 8.33
CA GLY A 281 24.71 0.77 8.35
C GLY A 281 25.25 0.84 6.92
N PRO A 282 26.57 0.95 6.71
CA PRO A 282 27.16 0.85 5.37
C PRO A 282 26.98 -0.53 4.72
N THR A 283 26.58 -1.54 5.51
CA THR A 283 26.17 -2.87 5.05
C THR A 283 24.90 -3.31 5.76
N ALA A 284 24.09 -4.14 5.11
CA ALA A 284 22.91 -4.77 5.71
C ALA A 284 22.66 -6.14 5.07
N THR A 285 22.05 -7.05 5.84
CA THR A 285 21.62 -8.36 5.36
C THR A 285 20.21 -8.27 4.79
N VAL A 286 20.04 -8.56 3.51
CA VAL A 286 18.78 -8.57 2.78
C VAL A 286 18.60 -9.93 2.12
N ASP A 287 17.51 -10.62 2.43
CA ASP A 287 17.22 -11.96 1.91
C ASP A 287 18.41 -12.93 2.07
N GLY A 288 19.09 -12.87 3.24
CA GLY A 288 20.23 -13.71 3.60
C GLY A 288 21.57 -13.36 2.93
N ARG A 289 21.66 -12.22 2.24
CA ARG A 289 22.89 -11.73 1.60
C ARG A 289 23.33 -10.40 2.17
N ASP A 290 24.60 -10.25 2.42
CA ASP A 290 25.17 -8.97 2.84
C ASP A 290 25.38 -8.04 1.63
N LEU A 291 24.79 -6.88 1.69
CA LEU A 291 24.88 -5.85 0.66
C LEU A 291 25.51 -4.58 1.22
N VAL A 292 26.32 -3.91 0.40
CA VAL A 292 26.72 -2.52 0.67
C VAL A 292 25.51 -1.63 0.43
N VAL A 293 25.12 -0.87 1.44
CA VAL A 293 23.90 -0.04 1.42
C VAL A 293 24.21 1.36 0.91
N LEU A 294 23.81 1.64 -0.32
CA LEU A 294 23.93 2.96 -0.95
C LEU A 294 22.55 3.63 -1.08
N ALA A 295 21.70 3.40 -0.10
CA ALA A 295 20.28 3.78 -0.07
C ALA A 295 19.85 4.48 1.23
N SER A 296 20.67 4.36 2.29
CA SER A 296 20.30 4.89 3.62
C SER A 296 20.44 6.41 3.67
N ASN A 297 19.51 7.04 4.40
CA ASN A 297 19.62 8.45 4.75
C ASN A 297 20.31 8.69 6.12
N ASP A 298 20.79 7.65 6.80
CA ASP A 298 21.62 7.75 8.00
C ASP A 298 23.05 8.14 7.62
N TYR A 299 23.20 9.34 7.06
CA TYR A 299 24.43 9.84 6.42
C TYR A 299 25.68 9.76 7.30
N LEU A 300 25.51 9.89 8.61
CA LEU A 300 26.60 9.92 9.59
C LEU A 300 26.77 8.60 10.35
N ASP A 301 25.96 7.57 10.06
CA ASP A 301 25.94 6.29 10.76
C ASP A 301 25.72 6.47 12.28
N LEU A 302 24.78 7.35 12.64
CA LEU A 302 24.47 7.66 14.03
C LEU A 302 23.35 6.80 14.62
N ALA A 303 22.49 6.21 13.79
CA ALA A 303 21.36 5.39 14.28
C ALA A 303 21.82 4.19 15.14
N ARG A 304 23.02 3.71 14.94
CA ARG A 304 23.61 2.59 15.69
C ARG A 304 24.83 2.96 16.52
N ASP A 305 25.16 4.26 16.64
CA ASP A 305 26.24 4.70 17.54
C ASP A 305 25.89 4.30 18.97
N PRO A 306 26.81 3.65 19.71
CA PRO A 306 26.53 3.16 21.07
C PRO A 306 26.05 4.25 22.02
N ARG A 307 26.50 5.48 21.87
CA ARG A 307 26.08 6.62 22.70
C ARG A 307 24.63 7.01 22.43
N VAL A 308 24.23 6.96 21.17
CA VAL A 308 22.86 7.26 20.72
C VAL A 308 21.89 6.15 21.17
N THR A 309 22.28 4.89 20.96
CA THR A 309 21.45 3.74 21.36
C THR A 309 21.32 3.62 22.87
N GLU A 310 22.37 3.89 23.64
CA GLU A 310 22.32 3.88 25.12
C GLU A 310 21.48 5.06 25.67
N ALA A 311 21.56 6.24 25.06
CA ALA A 311 20.69 7.35 25.43
C ALA A 311 19.21 7.01 25.24
N ALA A 312 18.87 6.37 24.12
CA ALA A 312 17.52 5.86 23.86
C ALA A 312 17.09 4.82 24.91
N ALA A 313 17.94 3.82 25.17
CA ALA A 313 17.66 2.75 26.12
C ALA A 313 17.47 3.28 27.55
N THR A 314 18.34 4.18 27.98
CA THR A 314 18.24 4.82 29.29
C THR A 314 16.97 5.67 29.42
N SER A 315 16.64 6.43 28.37
CA SER A 315 15.40 7.20 28.33
C SER A 315 14.16 6.31 28.36
N ALA A 316 14.18 5.16 27.68
CA ALA A 316 13.10 4.18 27.73
C ALA A 316 12.87 3.62 29.13
N ARG A 317 13.95 3.32 29.85
CA ARG A 317 13.90 2.85 31.26
C ARG A 317 13.34 3.93 32.20
N THR A 318 13.66 5.20 31.94
CA THR A 318 13.30 6.30 32.84
C THR A 318 11.92 6.89 32.57
N TRP A 319 11.56 7.06 31.30
CA TRP A 319 10.36 7.79 30.86
C TRP A 319 9.31 6.89 30.17
N GLY A 320 9.60 5.61 29.98
CA GLY A 320 8.75 4.68 29.23
C GLY A 320 8.99 4.72 27.72
N ALA A 321 8.31 3.81 26.99
CA ALA A 321 8.47 3.66 25.55
C ALA A 321 7.79 4.77 24.71
N GLY A 322 6.74 5.38 25.24
CA GLY A 322 5.95 6.40 24.56
C GLY A 322 5.52 7.52 25.49
N ALA A 323 5.06 8.63 24.93
CA ALA A 323 4.70 9.82 25.70
C ALA A 323 3.29 9.79 26.32
N GLY A 324 2.40 8.91 25.84
CA GLY A 324 1.05 8.70 26.40
C GLY A 324 0.05 9.84 26.22
N GLY A 325 0.42 10.94 25.55
CA GLY A 325 -0.46 12.08 25.32
C GLY A 325 0.12 13.11 24.36
N ALA A 326 -0.69 14.09 23.97
CA ALA A 326 -0.21 15.20 23.15
C ALA A 326 0.74 16.13 23.93
N ARG A 327 1.57 16.88 23.19
CA ARG A 327 2.55 17.80 23.77
C ARG A 327 1.95 18.83 24.74
N LEU A 328 0.73 19.29 24.47
CA LEU A 328 0.05 20.29 25.29
C LEU A 328 -0.69 19.71 26.51
N THR A 329 -0.74 18.41 26.65
CA THR A 329 -1.38 17.75 27.79
C THR A 329 -0.34 17.04 28.66
N THR A 330 -0.14 15.75 28.51
CA THR A 330 0.77 14.93 29.32
C THR A 330 2.03 14.50 28.58
N GLY A 331 2.11 14.74 27.25
CA GLY A 331 3.16 14.19 26.40
C GLY A 331 4.49 14.99 26.40
N THR A 332 4.56 16.17 27.03
CA THR A 332 5.83 16.90 27.13
C THR A 332 6.62 16.39 28.31
N GLN A 333 7.72 15.71 28.04
CA GLN A 333 8.66 15.16 29.01
C GLN A 333 10.01 15.90 28.92
N PRO A 334 10.89 15.84 29.94
CA PRO A 334 12.18 16.52 29.93
C PRO A 334 13.05 16.27 28.68
N PRO A 335 13.13 15.07 28.08
CA PRO A 335 13.88 14.85 26.83
C PRO A 335 13.42 15.72 25.65
N HIS A 336 12.14 16.06 25.56
CA HIS A 336 11.61 16.94 24.49
C HIS A 336 12.18 18.37 24.66
N VAL A 337 12.09 18.91 25.86
CA VAL A 337 12.56 20.27 26.18
C VAL A 337 14.07 20.37 25.98
N ALA A 338 14.80 19.35 26.44
CA ALA A 338 16.26 19.31 26.29
C ALA A 338 16.70 19.24 24.83
N LEU A 339 15.98 18.45 23.99
CA LEU A 339 16.26 18.37 22.55
C LEU A 339 15.93 19.69 21.85
N GLU A 340 14.77 20.31 22.12
CA GLU A 340 14.41 21.61 21.54
C GLU A 340 15.46 22.68 21.85
N ALA A 341 15.97 22.73 23.09
CA ALA A 341 17.06 23.62 23.46
C ALA A 341 18.39 23.30 22.73
N ALA A 342 18.71 22.00 22.55
CA ALA A 342 19.92 21.58 21.84
C ALA A 342 19.82 21.92 20.33
N LEU A 343 18.68 21.69 19.69
CA LEU A 343 18.44 22.05 18.30
C LEU A 343 18.55 23.55 18.04
N ALA A 344 17.95 24.37 18.92
CA ALA A 344 18.06 25.82 18.82
C ALA A 344 19.52 26.30 18.87
N ARG A 345 20.32 25.78 19.81
CA ARG A 345 21.75 26.09 19.92
C ARG A 345 22.53 25.61 18.68
N PHE A 346 22.30 24.35 18.27
CA PHE A 346 22.97 23.77 17.12
C PHE A 346 22.72 24.55 15.84
N LYS A 347 21.45 24.95 15.60
CA LYS A 347 21.07 25.75 14.43
C LYS A 347 21.35 27.25 14.59
N GLY A 348 21.79 27.74 15.73
CA GLY A 348 22.05 29.17 15.95
C GLY A 348 20.77 30.02 15.94
N THR A 349 19.63 29.47 16.36
CA THR A 349 18.33 30.15 16.42
C THR A 349 17.86 30.36 17.87
N GLU A 350 16.82 31.19 18.07
CA GLU A 350 16.32 31.50 19.42
C GLU A 350 15.55 30.36 20.09
N ALA A 351 14.86 29.51 19.28
CA ALA A 351 14.04 28.44 19.79
C ALA A 351 13.83 27.35 18.71
N ALA A 352 13.35 26.17 19.16
CA ALA A 352 12.95 25.07 18.32
C ALA A 352 11.64 24.43 18.79
N LEU A 353 10.96 23.73 17.90
CA LEU A 353 9.77 22.93 18.18
C LEU A 353 9.89 21.58 17.48
N VAL A 354 9.68 20.48 18.22
CA VAL A 354 9.80 19.12 17.71
C VAL A 354 8.42 18.55 17.36
N TYR A 355 8.35 17.86 16.23
CA TYR A 355 7.20 17.15 15.67
C TYR A 355 7.49 15.64 15.57
N GLY A 356 6.43 14.84 15.42
CA GLY A 356 6.56 13.39 15.26
C GLY A 356 7.31 12.95 13.99
N THR A 357 7.26 13.74 12.92
CA THR A 357 7.98 13.49 11.66
C THR A 357 8.35 14.81 10.98
N GLY A 358 9.32 14.78 10.05
CA GLY A 358 9.61 15.92 9.16
C GLY A 358 8.41 16.31 8.30
N TYR A 359 7.63 15.32 7.83
CA TYR A 359 6.39 15.57 7.12
C TYR A 359 5.41 16.46 7.93
N MET A 360 5.20 16.11 9.22
CA MET A 360 4.35 16.89 10.13
C MET A 360 4.89 18.29 10.41
N ALA A 361 6.20 18.43 10.45
CA ALA A 361 6.85 19.74 10.66
C ALA A 361 6.58 20.68 9.46
N ASN A 362 6.74 20.20 8.22
CA ASN A 362 6.41 20.97 7.01
C ASN A 362 4.93 21.35 6.95
N VAL A 363 4.04 20.36 7.03
CA VAL A 363 2.59 20.61 7.00
C VAL A 363 2.20 21.55 8.13
N GLY A 364 2.75 21.32 9.33
CA GLY A 364 2.44 22.11 10.52
C GLY A 364 2.90 23.55 10.46
N ALA A 365 4.08 23.82 9.89
CA ALA A 365 4.61 25.17 9.74
C ALA A 365 3.85 25.94 8.65
N ILE A 366 3.70 25.34 7.47
CA ILE A 366 3.06 26.00 6.33
C ILE A 366 1.59 26.34 6.65
N THR A 367 0.80 25.36 7.11
CA THR A 367 -0.62 25.58 7.39
C THR A 367 -0.89 26.48 8.60
N ALA A 368 0.10 26.69 9.46
CA ALA A 368 0.00 27.63 10.57
C ALA A 368 0.28 29.09 10.13
N LEU A 369 1.17 29.29 9.16
CA LEU A 369 1.67 30.60 8.80
C LEU A 369 0.84 31.27 7.69
N VAL A 370 0.33 30.50 6.74
CA VAL A 370 -0.43 31.00 5.60
C VAL A 370 -1.76 30.28 5.46
N GLY A 371 -2.76 31.01 4.93
CA GLY A 371 -4.12 30.54 4.73
C GLY A 371 -4.83 31.34 3.64
N LYS A 372 -6.16 31.27 3.61
CA LYS A 372 -6.97 32.03 2.64
C LYS A 372 -6.63 33.54 2.66
N GLY A 373 -6.33 34.09 1.50
CA GLY A 373 -5.90 35.48 1.31
C GLY A 373 -4.41 35.72 1.51
N ASP A 374 -3.64 34.67 1.74
CA ASP A 374 -2.18 34.67 1.74
C ASP A 374 -1.65 33.96 0.49
N ALA A 375 -0.37 34.14 0.16
CA ALA A 375 0.31 33.45 -0.93
C ALA A 375 1.43 32.55 -0.40
N VAL A 376 1.58 31.37 -1.04
CA VAL A 376 2.74 30.49 -0.81
C VAL A 376 3.43 30.22 -2.15
N LEU A 377 4.74 30.45 -2.18
CA LEU A 377 5.58 30.22 -3.34
C LEU A 377 6.45 29.00 -3.11
N SER A 378 6.30 27.98 -3.93
CA SER A 378 6.95 26.67 -3.76
C SER A 378 7.82 26.35 -4.96
N ASP A 379 9.05 25.88 -4.73
CA ASP A 379 9.87 25.31 -5.79
C ASP A 379 9.16 24.08 -6.38
N GLU A 380 9.28 23.89 -7.70
CA GLU A 380 8.59 22.82 -8.43
C GLU A 380 9.06 21.41 -8.06
N LEU A 381 10.29 21.28 -7.49
CA LEU A 381 10.86 20.00 -7.06
C LEU A 381 10.80 19.78 -5.54
N ASN A 382 10.11 20.65 -4.82
CA ASN A 382 9.95 20.51 -3.38
C ASN A 382 9.39 19.15 -2.95
N HIS A 383 9.76 18.72 -1.77
CA HIS A 383 9.29 17.49 -1.16
C HIS A 383 7.76 17.45 -1.03
N ALA A 384 7.18 16.26 -1.17
CA ALA A 384 5.72 16.05 -1.12
C ALA A 384 5.04 16.67 0.11
N SER A 385 5.69 16.68 1.27
CA SER A 385 5.15 17.28 2.50
C SER A 385 5.00 18.80 2.40
N ILE A 386 5.86 19.47 1.64
CA ILE A 386 5.75 20.92 1.35
C ILE A 386 4.56 21.14 0.42
N ILE A 387 4.48 20.35 -0.67
CA ILE A 387 3.36 20.42 -1.62
C ILE A 387 2.01 20.21 -0.90
N ASP A 388 1.95 19.20 -0.03
CA ASP A 388 0.72 18.92 0.73
C ASP A 388 0.43 20.01 1.77
N GLY A 389 1.46 20.55 2.42
CA GLY A 389 1.32 21.70 3.31
C GLY A 389 0.77 22.92 2.59
N CYS A 390 1.28 23.23 1.39
CA CYS A 390 0.78 24.31 0.54
C CYS A 390 -0.69 24.11 0.17
N ARG A 391 -1.08 22.91 -0.26
CA ARG A 391 -2.49 22.59 -0.60
C ARG A 391 -3.42 22.69 0.62
N LEU A 392 -2.99 22.15 1.74
CA LEU A 392 -3.78 22.14 2.98
C LEU A 392 -3.93 23.52 3.63
N SER A 393 -3.02 24.45 3.36
CA SER A 393 -3.09 25.81 3.90
C SER A 393 -4.31 26.58 3.40
N GLY A 394 -4.76 26.29 2.17
CA GLY A 394 -5.81 27.07 1.51
C GLY A 394 -5.35 28.45 1.02
N ALA A 395 -4.05 28.74 1.05
CA ALA A 395 -3.43 29.92 0.44
C ALA A 395 -3.36 29.77 -1.09
N ASP A 396 -3.17 30.87 -1.79
CA ASP A 396 -2.90 30.85 -3.22
C ASP A 396 -1.48 30.33 -3.47
N VAL A 397 -1.38 29.22 -4.24
CA VAL A 397 -0.12 28.49 -4.47
C VAL A 397 0.51 28.90 -5.79
N PHE A 398 1.73 29.40 -5.74
CA PHE A 398 2.53 29.77 -6.91
C PHE A 398 3.77 28.88 -6.95
N VAL A 399 3.83 28.00 -7.94
CA VAL A 399 4.99 27.13 -8.15
C VAL A 399 6.00 27.88 -9.03
N TYR A 400 7.23 28.08 -8.57
CA TYR A 400 8.32 28.66 -9.37
C TYR A 400 9.25 27.55 -9.89
N ARG A 401 9.93 27.86 -11.01
CA ARG A 401 10.85 26.91 -11.64
C ARG A 401 12.00 26.58 -10.68
N HIS A 402 12.40 25.32 -10.71
CA HIS A 402 13.43 24.81 -9.82
C HIS A 402 14.72 25.65 -9.86
N GLY A 403 15.16 26.11 -8.68
CA GLY A 403 16.36 26.92 -8.50
C GLY A 403 16.33 28.30 -9.16
N ASP A 404 15.23 28.71 -9.79
CA ASP A 404 15.13 29.98 -10.55
C ASP A 404 14.68 31.12 -9.63
N LEU A 405 15.66 31.81 -9.03
CA LEU A 405 15.41 32.96 -8.16
C LEU A 405 14.78 34.14 -8.90
N ALA A 406 15.01 34.31 -10.21
CA ALA A 406 14.38 35.33 -10.98
C ALA A 406 12.88 35.06 -11.20
N ASP A 407 12.48 33.80 -11.39
CA ASP A 407 11.07 33.41 -11.43
C ASP A 407 10.39 33.57 -10.06
N LEU A 408 11.10 33.26 -8.97
CA LEU A 408 10.63 33.52 -7.60
C LEU A 408 10.39 35.01 -7.37
N ASP A 409 11.37 35.85 -7.70
CA ASP A 409 11.27 37.31 -7.56
C ASP A 409 10.09 37.89 -8.34
N ARG A 410 9.95 37.48 -9.61
CA ARG A 410 8.82 37.87 -10.45
C ARG A 410 7.48 37.45 -9.85
N LYS A 411 7.35 36.22 -9.35
CA LYS A 411 6.12 35.68 -8.75
C LYS A 411 5.78 36.35 -7.43
N LEU A 412 6.76 36.61 -6.57
CA LEU A 412 6.57 37.41 -5.35
C LEU A 412 6.06 38.81 -5.68
N GLY A 413 6.56 39.41 -6.76
CA GLY A 413 6.06 40.68 -7.27
C GLY A 413 4.57 40.69 -7.63
N LEU A 414 4.04 39.54 -8.12
CA LEU A 414 2.62 39.37 -8.41
C LEU A 414 1.75 39.20 -7.15
N CYS A 415 2.37 38.83 -6.03
CA CYS A 415 1.67 38.51 -4.78
C CYS A 415 1.63 39.71 -3.79
N ARG A 416 1.91 40.96 -4.24
CA ARG A 416 2.02 42.14 -3.35
C ARG A 416 0.75 42.43 -2.55
N GLU A 417 -0.40 42.16 -3.14
CA GLU A 417 -1.70 42.41 -2.52
C GLU A 417 -2.13 41.33 -1.52
N HIS A 418 -1.42 40.19 -1.46
CA HIS A 418 -1.70 39.18 -0.45
C HIS A 418 -1.25 39.64 0.93
N ARG A 419 -2.06 39.31 1.95
CA ARG A 419 -1.83 39.70 3.34
C ARG A 419 -0.46 39.21 3.85
N ARG A 420 -0.12 37.94 3.56
CA ARG A 420 1.17 37.31 3.88
C ARG A 420 1.70 36.59 2.65
N ARG A 421 3.01 36.48 2.55
CA ARG A 421 3.72 35.72 1.53
C ARG A 421 4.71 34.80 2.21
N LEU A 422 4.73 33.53 1.81
CA LEU A 422 5.67 32.53 2.26
C LEU A 422 6.39 31.95 1.04
N ALA A 423 7.69 32.08 0.96
CA ALA A 423 8.50 31.33 0.01
C ALA A 423 9.09 30.12 0.72
N VAL A 424 8.96 28.93 0.10
CA VAL A 424 9.43 27.67 0.66
C VAL A 424 10.21 26.86 -0.37
N SER A 425 11.34 26.31 0.07
CA SER A 425 12.21 25.45 -0.73
C SER A 425 12.84 24.35 0.10
N ASP A 426 13.11 23.16 -0.53
CA ASP A 426 14.09 22.24 -0.01
C ASP A 426 15.47 22.92 -0.01
N GLY A 427 16.28 22.70 1.01
CA GLY A 427 17.65 23.17 1.07
C GLY A 427 18.62 22.27 0.32
N VAL A 428 18.35 20.95 0.34
CA VAL A 428 18.98 19.92 -0.49
C VAL A 428 17.86 19.07 -1.09
N PHE A 429 17.80 19.02 -2.41
CA PHE A 429 16.73 18.30 -3.11
C PHE A 429 16.99 16.79 -3.09
N SER A 430 16.03 16.06 -2.58
CA SER A 430 16.18 14.66 -2.17
C SER A 430 16.46 13.69 -3.33
N MET A 431 16.12 14.06 -4.57
CA MET A 431 16.29 13.20 -5.76
C MET A 431 17.47 13.59 -6.63
N ASP A 432 17.88 14.85 -6.56
CA ASP A 432 18.92 15.44 -7.41
C ASP A 432 20.22 15.74 -6.65
N GLY A 433 20.13 15.94 -5.33
CA GLY A 433 21.30 16.18 -4.47
C GLY A 433 21.90 17.57 -4.60
N ASP A 434 21.27 18.42 -5.38
CA ASP A 434 21.64 19.82 -5.55
C ASP A 434 21.18 20.67 -4.36
N VAL A 435 21.78 21.83 -4.22
CA VAL A 435 21.67 22.70 -3.05
C VAL A 435 21.08 24.04 -3.44
N LEU A 436 20.14 24.53 -2.63
CA LEU A 436 19.55 25.86 -2.75
C LEU A 436 20.62 26.97 -2.60
N ASP A 437 20.61 27.95 -3.49
CA ASP A 437 21.30 29.23 -3.27
C ASP A 437 20.60 29.99 -2.14
N LEU A 438 20.97 29.68 -0.89
CA LEU A 438 20.35 30.29 0.28
C LEU A 438 20.55 31.82 0.34
N PRO A 439 21.75 32.38 0.10
CA PRO A 439 21.93 33.84 0.07
C PRO A 439 20.98 34.53 -0.88
N GLY A 440 20.91 34.07 -2.12
CA GLY A 440 20.01 34.65 -3.13
C GLY A 440 18.54 34.47 -2.79
N PHE A 441 18.15 33.32 -2.23
CA PHE A 441 16.79 33.06 -1.76
C PHE A 441 16.38 34.02 -0.64
N LEU A 442 17.24 34.25 0.35
CA LEU A 442 16.99 35.18 1.45
C LEU A 442 16.96 36.64 0.97
N GLU A 443 17.78 37.00 -0.01
CA GLU A 443 17.74 38.34 -0.59
C GLU A 443 16.41 38.63 -1.28
N VAL A 444 15.96 37.68 -2.11
CA VAL A 444 14.67 37.80 -2.85
C VAL A 444 13.51 37.87 -1.85
N THR A 445 13.44 36.97 -0.88
CA THR A 445 12.34 36.96 0.11
C THR A 445 12.29 38.25 0.93
N ARG A 446 13.43 38.76 1.37
CA ARG A 446 13.52 40.02 2.12
C ARG A 446 13.07 41.23 1.30
N ARG A 447 13.44 41.28 0.01
CA ARG A 447 13.03 42.36 -0.91
C ARG A 447 11.51 42.48 -1.03
N HIS A 448 10.80 41.36 -0.92
CA HIS A 448 9.34 41.28 -1.01
C HIS A 448 8.62 41.20 0.34
N ASP A 449 9.31 41.37 1.47
CA ASP A 449 8.73 41.21 2.81
C ASP A 449 7.96 39.88 2.93
N ALA A 450 8.56 38.81 2.44
CA ALA A 450 8.02 37.46 2.47
C ALA A 450 8.75 36.61 3.52
N PHE A 451 8.02 35.75 4.22
CA PHE A 451 8.64 34.75 5.07
C PHE A 451 9.45 33.76 4.22
N SER A 452 10.62 33.42 4.70
CA SER A 452 11.50 32.41 4.11
C SER A 452 11.45 31.11 4.91
N MET A 453 11.14 29.99 4.25
CA MET A 453 11.17 28.64 4.85
C MET A 453 12.08 27.73 4.04
N VAL A 454 12.99 27.04 4.71
CA VAL A 454 13.88 26.08 4.08
C VAL A 454 13.81 24.74 4.81
N ASP A 455 13.56 23.68 4.04
CA ASP A 455 13.62 22.30 4.52
C ASP A 455 15.06 21.78 4.42
N GLU A 456 15.73 21.70 5.53
CA GLU A 456 17.10 21.21 5.67
C GLU A 456 17.18 19.71 6.07
N ALA A 457 16.15 18.93 5.76
CA ALA A 457 16.11 17.51 6.11
C ALA A 457 17.27 16.70 5.54
N HIS A 458 17.80 17.09 4.38
CA HIS A 458 18.98 16.49 3.76
C HIS A 458 20.25 17.34 3.92
N ALA A 459 20.16 18.54 4.54
CA ALA A 459 21.29 19.42 4.79
C ALA A 459 21.84 19.29 6.21
N THR A 460 20.97 19.14 7.22
CA THR A 460 21.37 18.96 8.62
C THR A 460 22.23 17.71 8.78
N GLY A 461 23.45 17.87 9.31
CA GLY A 461 24.46 16.81 9.45
C GLY A 461 25.23 16.50 8.16
N VAL A 462 24.98 17.21 7.05
CA VAL A 462 25.55 16.92 5.73
C VAL A 462 26.28 18.13 5.14
N VAL A 463 25.66 19.28 5.19
CA VAL A 463 26.14 20.52 4.57
C VAL A 463 26.71 21.47 5.62
N GLY A 464 27.80 22.14 5.26
CA GLY A 464 28.58 23.00 6.16
C GLY A 464 29.70 22.25 6.87
N PRO A 465 30.72 22.96 7.38
CA PRO A 465 31.90 22.36 8.02
C PRO A 465 31.58 21.51 9.25
N THR A 466 30.56 21.88 10.01
CA THR A 466 30.14 21.14 11.20
C THR A 466 28.74 20.51 11.06
N GLY A 467 28.15 20.57 9.85
CA GLY A 467 26.85 19.97 9.54
C GLY A 467 25.64 20.75 10.03
N ARG A 468 25.81 22.04 10.32
CA ARG A 468 24.68 22.91 10.75
C ARG A 468 23.73 23.28 9.63
N GLY A 469 24.06 22.98 8.39
CA GLY A 469 23.24 23.23 7.21
C GLY A 469 23.70 24.40 6.37
N LEU A 470 22.77 24.96 5.57
CA LEU A 470 23.09 25.91 4.51
C LEU A 470 23.59 27.25 5.07
N ALA A 471 23.01 27.76 6.14
CA ALA A 471 23.45 29.05 6.73
C ALA A 471 24.93 28.99 7.13
N GLU A 472 25.40 27.90 7.69
CA GLU A 472 26.81 27.66 8.00
C GLU A 472 27.67 27.55 6.72
N ALA A 473 27.19 26.79 5.75
CA ALA A 473 27.95 26.54 4.51
C ALA A 473 28.18 27.83 3.71
N PHE A 474 27.19 28.70 3.64
CA PHE A 474 27.27 29.97 2.92
C PHE A 474 27.76 31.15 3.78
N GLY A 475 27.92 30.96 5.09
CA GLY A 475 28.30 32.05 6.01
C GLY A 475 27.25 33.18 6.01
N CYS A 476 25.98 32.86 5.85
CA CYS A 476 24.89 33.83 5.73
C CYS A 476 23.88 33.72 6.90
N GLY A 477 22.84 34.56 6.90
CA GLY A 477 21.75 34.49 7.87
C GLY A 477 20.89 33.23 7.70
N HIS A 478 20.10 32.94 8.72
CA HIS A 478 19.13 31.84 8.68
C HIS A 478 17.84 32.25 7.97
N PRO A 479 17.11 31.29 7.36
CA PRO A 479 15.72 31.53 6.97
C PRO A 479 14.88 31.79 8.23
N ASP A 480 13.74 32.45 8.09
CA ASP A 480 12.81 32.67 9.20
C ASP A 480 12.34 31.37 9.81
N ILE A 481 12.16 30.35 8.95
CA ILE A 481 11.76 29.01 9.32
C ILE A 481 12.80 28.01 8.79
N ALA A 482 13.67 27.52 9.67
CA ALA A 482 14.58 26.42 9.36
C ALA A 482 13.94 25.10 9.82
N MET A 483 13.43 24.34 8.88
CA MET A 483 12.85 23.01 9.13
C MET A 483 13.93 21.93 8.95
N GLY A 484 13.85 20.83 9.69
CA GLY A 484 14.72 19.67 9.53
C GLY A 484 14.10 18.39 10.08
N THR A 485 14.83 17.28 9.92
CA THR A 485 14.41 15.97 10.43
C THR A 485 15.44 15.37 11.37
N LEU A 486 14.94 14.58 12.33
CA LEU A 486 15.75 13.77 13.24
C LEU A 486 16.03 12.37 12.68
N SER A 487 15.34 11.98 11.59
CA SER A 487 15.29 10.61 11.09
C SER A 487 16.29 10.30 9.97
N LYS A 488 17.20 11.19 9.66
CA LYS A 488 18.24 11.00 8.66
C LYS A 488 19.62 11.04 9.31
N ALA A 489 20.41 12.08 9.07
CA ALA A 489 21.76 12.19 9.64
C ALA A 489 21.84 12.10 11.17
N LEU A 490 20.76 12.45 11.88
CA LEU A 490 20.70 12.34 13.35
C LEU A 490 20.25 10.94 13.84
N GLY A 491 19.99 9.99 12.94
CA GLY A 491 19.80 8.58 13.27
C GLY A 491 18.65 8.26 14.24
N SER A 492 17.63 9.12 14.35
CA SER A 492 16.52 8.97 15.29
C SER A 492 15.15 9.03 14.57
N GLU A 493 14.12 9.57 15.20
CA GLU A 493 12.78 9.76 14.67
C GLU A 493 12.25 11.15 15.04
N GLY A 494 11.56 11.80 14.08
CA GLY A 494 10.91 13.07 14.27
C GLY A 494 11.29 14.13 13.24
N GLY A 495 10.70 15.31 13.39
CA GLY A 495 11.03 16.52 12.65
C GLY A 495 11.13 17.71 13.61
N PHE A 496 11.66 18.81 13.14
CA PHE A 496 11.76 20.02 13.93
C PHE A 496 11.65 21.29 13.06
N VAL A 497 11.27 22.38 13.73
CA VAL A 497 11.34 23.74 13.18
C VAL A 497 12.15 24.58 14.15
N CYS A 498 13.12 25.31 13.61
CA CYS A 498 13.92 26.30 14.33
C CYS A 498 13.64 27.70 13.79
N GLY A 499 13.73 28.72 14.65
CA GLY A 499 13.54 30.12 14.28
C GLY A 499 13.42 31.04 15.50
N ALA A 500 12.82 32.22 15.28
CA ALA A 500 12.56 33.17 16.34
C ALA A 500 11.63 32.61 17.43
N ARG A 501 11.84 33.00 18.66
CA ARG A 501 11.01 32.58 19.80
C ARG A 501 9.52 32.86 19.61
N LEU A 502 9.21 34.01 18.99
CA LEU A 502 7.82 34.35 18.65
C LEU A 502 7.21 33.40 17.65
N LEU A 503 7.94 32.99 16.61
CA LEU A 503 7.49 31.99 15.64
C LEU A 503 7.20 30.64 16.32
N ILE A 504 8.13 30.18 17.15
CA ILE A 504 7.98 28.89 17.83
C ILE A 504 6.81 28.93 18.85
N ALA A 505 6.63 30.02 19.55
CA ALA A 505 5.47 30.21 20.41
C ALA A 505 4.15 30.20 19.61
N TYR A 506 4.13 30.84 18.45
CA TYR A 506 2.98 30.84 17.57
C TYR A 506 2.67 29.42 17.06
N LEU A 507 3.65 28.71 16.51
CA LEU A 507 3.48 27.34 16.02
C LEU A 507 2.96 26.39 17.12
N ARG A 508 3.44 26.53 18.35
CA ARG A 508 2.97 25.74 19.50
C ARG A 508 1.48 25.92 19.76
N ASN A 509 0.91 27.08 19.45
CA ASN A 509 -0.48 27.42 19.71
C ASN A 509 -1.42 27.13 18.51
N VAL A 510 -0.92 27.05 17.27
CA VAL A 510 -1.79 26.96 16.08
C VAL A 510 -1.45 25.79 15.15
N SER A 511 -0.27 25.19 15.26
CA SER A 511 0.15 24.10 14.39
C SER A 511 -0.64 22.82 14.70
N ARG A 512 -1.58 22.47 13.84
CA ARG A 512 -2.48 21.33 14.04
C ARG A 512 -1.75 19.99 14.22
N PRO A 513 -0.72 19.64 13.41
CA PRO A 513 0.04 18.40 13.62
C PRO A 513 0.75 18.34 14.97
N PHE A 514 1.10 19.47 15.57
CA PHE A 514 1.67 19.53 16.91
C PHE A 514 0.59 19.37 18.00
N ILE A 515 -0.54 20.05 17.85
CA ILE A 515 -1.60 20.11 18.86
C ILE A 515 -2.35 18.78 18.97
N PHE A 516 -2.69 18.18 17.82
CA PHE A 516 -3.61 17.06 17.74
C PHE A 516 -2.94 15.70 17.51
N SER A 517 -1.62 15.62 17.72
CA SER A 517 -0.88 14.36 17.69
C SER A 517 -0.32 14.01 19.06
N THR A 518 -0.24 12.73 19.34
CA THR A 518 0.56 12.23 20.48
C THR A 518 2.02 12.66 20.29
N ALA A 519 2.65 13.07 21.36
CA ALA A 519 4.07 13.43 21.35
C ALA A 519 4.94 12.23 20.94
N PRO A 520 6.06 12.46 20.22
CA PRO A 520 7.04 11.40 19.98
C PRO A 520 7.57 10.84 21.31
N GLY A 521 8.03 9.59 21.31
CA GLY A 521 8.52 8.95 22.51
C GLY A 521 9.81 9.59 23.03
N ALA A 522 9.95 9.70 24.34
CA ALA A 522 11.17 10.21 24.98
C ALA A 522 12.46 9.50 24.54
N PRO A 523 12.48 8.18 24.26
CA PRO A 523 13.65 7.49 23.73
C PRO A 523 14.18 8.09 22.43
N ALA A 524 13.31 8.40 21.48
CA ALA A 524 13.70 9.02 20.21
C ALA A 524 14.26 10.45 20.44
N MET A 525 13.68 11.20 21.36
CA MET A 525 14.16 12.55 21.72
C MET A 525 15.55 12.51 22.34
N ALA A 526 15.79 11.56 23.23
CA ALA A 526 17.10 11.37 23.87
C ALA A 526 18.15 10.90 22.85
N ALA A 527 17.78 9.99 21.95
CA ALA A 527 18.65 9.55 20.86
C ALA A 527 19.07 10.72 19.96
N ALA A 528 18.10 11.53 19.50
CA ALA A 528 18.39 12.69 18.66
C ALA A 528 19.29 13.71 19.35
N ARG A 529 19.08 13.94 20.65
CA ARG A 529 19.96 14.82 21.44
C ARG A 529 21.38 14.26 21.53
N ALA A 530 21.52 12.97 21.84
CA ALA A 530 22.84 12.33 21.89
C ALA A 530 23.53 12.37 20.52
N ALA A 531 22.77 12.18 19.42
CA ALA A 531 23.31 12.30 18.08
C ALA A 531 23.85 13.72 17.76
N LEU A 532 23.16 14.76 18.21
CA LEU A 532 23.66 16.13 18.10
C LEU A 532 24.95 16.33 18.94
N GLU A 533 25.00 15.83 20.17
CA GLU A 533 26.18 15.88 21.01
C GLU A 533 27.38 15.15 20.38
N VAL A 534 27.15 14.00 19.75
CA VAL A 534 28.15 13.26 18.96
C VAL A 534 28.63 14.08 17.76
N LEU A 535 27.71 14.66 17.01
CA LEU A 535 28.03 15.47 15.84
C LEU A 535 28.85 16.72 16.21
N GLU A 536 28.48 17.42 17.31
CA GLU A 536 29.24 18.58 17.80
C GLU A 536 30.66 18.19 18.29
N ALA A 537 30.79 17.00 18.91
CA ALA A 537 32.08 16.50 19.38
C ALA A 537 32.95 15.94 18.24
N GLU A 538 32.35 15.43 17.19
CA GLU A 538 33.03 14.73 16.09
C GLU A 538 32.70 15.32 14.70
N PRO A 539 32.97 16.59 14.43
CA PRO A 539 32.67 17.20 13.10
C PRO A 539 33.43 16.52 11.95
N ALA A 540 34.48 15.79 12.23
CA ALA A 540 35.21 14.96 11.27
C ALA A 540 34.32 13.91 10.57
N ARG A 541 33.14 13.55 11.13
CA ARG A 541 32.17 12.69 10.44
C ARG A 541 31.60 13.36 9.19
N VAL A 542 31.32 14.67 9.30
CA VAL A 542 30.82 15.47 8.17
C VAL A 542 31.90 15.58 7.10
N ALA A 543 33.14 15.92 7.50
CA ALA A 543 34.27 15.99 6.57
C ALA A 543 34.48 14.65 5.83
N ARG A 544 34.43 13.53 6.54
CA ARG A 544 34.57 12.19 5.94
C ARG A 544 33.42 11.87 4.97
N LEU A 545 32.19 12.29 5.29
CA LEU A 545 31.07 12.14 4.36
C LEU A 545 31.34 12.92 3.07
N GLN A 546 31.78 14.16 3.16
CA GLN A 546 32.11 15.00 1.99
C GLN A 546 33.29 14.44 1.20
N GLU A 547 34.32 13.92 1.87
CA GLU A 547 35.44 13.21 1.23
C GLU A 547 34.95 11.96 0.48
N ASN A 548 34.06 11.17 1.09
CA ASN A 548 33.47 10.01 0.44
C ASN A 548 32.66 10.38 -0.82
N VAL A 549 31.91 11.48 -0.77
CA VAL A 549 31.17 12.00 -1.93
C VAL A 549 32.13 12.40 -3.06
N ALA A 550 33.13 13.23 -2.74
CA ALA A 550 34.13 13.69 -3.70
C ALA A 550 34.89 12.50 -4.33
N PHE A 551 35.30 11.53 -3.52
CA PHE A 551 35.95 10.32 -3.97
C PHE A 551 35.05 9.51 -4.92
N PHE A 552 33.83 9.27 -4.55
CA PHE A 552 32.88 8.47 -5.34
C PHE A 552 32.56 9.11 -6.69
N VAL A 553 32.30 10.42 -6.72
CA VAL A 553 32.06 11.20 -7.95
C VAL A 553 33.29 11.16 -8.85
N SER A 554 34.49 11.30 -8.29
CA SER A 554 35.74 11.18 -9.02
C SER A 554 35.94 9.79 -9.66
N GLU A 555 35.68 8.71 -8.91
CA GLU A 555 35.76 7.33 -9.43
C GLU A 555 34.75 7.09 -10.55
N LEU A 556 33.48 7.58 -10.42
CA LEU A 556 32.49 7.51 -11.50
C LEU A 556 32.96 8.25 -12.75
N GLY A 557 33.52 9.46 -12.60
CA GLY A 557 34.06 10.27 -13.71
C GLY A 557 35.20 9.55 -14.45
N ARG A 558 36.14 8.92 -13.73
CA ARG A 558 37.22 8.09 -14.31
C ARG A 558 36.69 6.90 -15.12
N LEU A 559 35.51 6.40 -14.76
CA LEU A 559 34.85 5.29 -15.43
C LEU A 559 33.92 5.72 -16.57
N GLY A 560 33.83 7.03 -16.86
CA GLY A 560 33.00 7.60 -17.92
C GLY A 560 31.49 7.67 -17.53
N VAL A 561 31.18 7.67 -16.25
CA VAL A 561 29.83 7.87 -15.74
C VAL A 561 29.70 9.32 -15.26
N ALA A 562 28.85 10.09 -15.92
CA ALA A 562 28.57 11.46 -15.52
C ALA A 562 27.78 11.45 -14.20
N ALA A 563 28.33 12.06 -13.17
CA ALA A 563 27.70 12.23 -11.88
C ALA A 563 28.21 13.53 -11.24
N ARG A 564 27.32 14.21 -10.52
CA ARG A 564 27.63 15.41 -9.73
C ARG A 564 26.84 15.33 -8.43
N SER A 565 27.35 15.91 -7.38
CA SER A 565 26.62 16.08 -6.12
C SER A 565 27.23 17.20 -5.31
N ASP A 566 26.39 18.02 -4.70
CA ASP A 566 26.75 19.05 -3.73
C ASP A 566 26.36 18.63 -2.29
N SER A 567 25.92 17.37 -2.12
CA SER A 567 25.44 16.80 -0.86
C SER A 567 25.84 15.33 -0.72
N ALA A 568 25.20 14.57 0.14
CA ALA A 568 25.40 13.13 0.29
C ALA A 568 24.67 12.25 -0.76
N ILE A 569 23.91 12.88 -1.67
CA ILE A 569 23.07 12.20 -2.66
C ILE A 569 23.71 12.37 -4.04
N VAL A 570 24.05 11.26 -4.69
CA VAL A 570 24.64 11.24 -6.03
C VAL A 570 23.63 10.62 -7.00
N PRO A 571 22.91 11.44 -7.79
CA PRO A 571 22.00 10.92 -8.81
C PRO A 571 22.79 10.44 -10.02
N ILE A 572 22.41 9.28 -10.56
CA ILE A 572 22.95 8.73 -11.79
C ILE A 572 21.82 8.53 -12.76
N LEU A 573 21.68 9.45 -13.72
CA LEU A 573 20.57 9.45 -14.66
C LEU A 573 20.64 8.23 -15.60
N VAL A 574 19.53 7.51 -15.68
CA VAL A 574 19.35 6.35 -16.59
C VAL A 574 18.33 6.70 -17.69
N GLY A 575 17.32 7.48 -17.38
CA GLY A 575 16.27 7.93 -18.30
C GLY A 575 15.07 6.99 -18.30
N ASP A 576 15.22 5.80 -18.86
CA ASP A 576 14.15 4.81 -18.96
C ASP A 576 13.87 4.12 -17.61
N GLU A 577 12.60 3.99 -17.26
CA GLU A 577 12.17 3.43 -15.96
C GLU A 577 12.51 1.92 -15.83
N ARG A 578 12.36 1.15 -16.92
CA ARG A 578 12.64 -0.29 -16.92
C ARG A 578 14.14 -0.52 -16.85
N ALA A 579 14.92 0.29 -17.57
CA ALA A 579 16.37 0.23 -17.53
C ALA A 579 16.90 0.56 -16.12
N ALA A 580 16.34 1.56 -15.45
CA ALA A 580 16.71 1.91 -14.09
C ALA A 580 16.38 0.79 -13.09
N LEU A 581 15.23 0.16 -13.20
CA LEU A 581 14.85 -1.01 -12.39
C LEU A 581 15.78 -2.20 -12.64
N ALA A 582 16.09 -2.50 -13.91
CA ALA A 582 17.00 -3.58 -14.28
C ALA A 582 18.41 -3.32 -13.74
N ALA A 583 18.88 -2.07 -13.81
CA ALA A 583 20.17 -1.65 -13.28
C ALA A 583 20.21 -1.82 -11.75
N GLY A 584 19.19 -1.36 -11.02
CA GLY A 584 19.09 -1.56 -9.57
C GLY A 584 19.12 -3.04 -9.18
N ALA A 585 18.36 -3.88 -9.87
CA ALA A 585 18.36 -5.34 -9.65
C ALA A 585 19.72 -5.99 -10.00
N ALA A 586 20.41 -5.52 -11.01
CA ALA A 586 21.76 -6.01 -11.37
C ALA A 586 22.80 -5.65 -10.29
N LEU A 587 22.76 -4.41 -9.79
CA LEU A 587 23.61 -3.96 -8.69
C LEU A 587 23.35 -4.74 -7.41
N GLU A 588 22.11 -5.05 -7.12
CA GLU A 588 21.77 -5.87 -5.96
C GLU A 588 22.36 -7.29 -6.06
N ARG A 589 22.27 -7.92 -7.24
CA ARG A 589 22.95 -9.21 -7.48
C ARG A 589 24.46 -9.13 -7.31
N ALA A 590 25.06 -7.96 -7.60
CA ALA A 590 26.47 -7.70 -7.42
C ALA A 590 26.86 -7.30 -5.98
N GLY A 591 25.91 -7.27 -5.04
CA GLY A 591 26.19 -6.99 -3.64
C GLY A 591 26.00 -5.51 -3.23
N PHE A 592 25.26 -4.72 -4.02
CA PHE A 592 25.03 -3.29 -3.75
C PHE A 592 23.55 -2.95 -3.74
N LEU A 593 23.04 -2.38 -2.64
CA LEU A 593 21.67 -1.90 -2.54
C LEU A 593 21.58 -0.45 -3.01
N VAL A 594 21.15 -0.24 -4.25
CA VAL A 594 20.97 1.07 -4.89
C VAL A 594 19.54 1.21 -5.38
N PRO A 595 18.74 2.15 -4.86
CA PRO A 595 17.36 2.32 -5.30
C PRO A 595 17.27 2.95 -6.70
N ALA A 596 16.40 2.37 -7.53
CA ALA A 596 15.99 2.96 -8.79
C ALA A 596 14.79 3.88 -8.55
N ILE A 597 14.95 5.17 -8.74
CA ILE A 597 13.90 6.18 -8.62
C ILE A 597 13.27 6.41 -9.99
N ARG A 598 11.94 6.39 -10.05
CA ARG A 598 11.14 6.54 -11.26
C ARG A 598 9.85 7.30 -10.99
N TYR A 599 9.07 7.53 -12.02
CA TYR A 599 7.73 8.11 -11.90
C TYR A 599 6.88 7.36 -10.83
N PRO A 600 6.08 8.06 -10.01
CA PRO A 600 5.81 9.51 -10.01
C PRO A 600 6.80 10.34 -9.16
N THR A 601 7.83 9.74 -8.57
CA THR A 601 8.80 10.46 -7.72
C THR A 601 9.65 11.44 -8.52
N VAL A 602 9.97 11.10 -9.75
CA VAL A 602 10.63 11.96 -10.75
C VAL A 602 9.81 11.96 -12.03
N ALA A 603 10.05 12.91 -12.93
CA ALA A 603 9.36 12.98 -14.22
C ALA A 603 9.57 11.70 -15.06
N ARG A 604 8.64 11.42 -15.99
CA ARG A 604 8.83 10.34 -16.96
C ARG A 604 10.05 10.58 -17.82
N GLY A 605 10.83 9.52 -18.07
CA GLY A 605 12.09 9.62 -18.80
C GLY A 605 13.24 10.23 -18.00
N ALA A 606 13.05 10.50 -16.70
CA ALA A 606 14.07 11.01 -15.79
C ALA A 606 14.41 10.00 -14.69
N ALA A 607 14.18 8.70 -14.95
CA ALA A 607 14.50 7.64 -14.00
C ALA A 607 16.02 7.59 -13.74
N ARG A 608 16.40 7.32 -12.50
CA ARG A 608 17.78 7.38 -12.03
C ARG A 608 18.08 6.34 -10.96
N LEU A 609 19.35 6.00 -10.82
CA LEU A 609 19.87 5.37 -9.61
C LEU A 609 20.18 6.48 -8.60
N ARG A 610 19.59 6.42 -7.40
CA ARG A 610 19.84 7.40 -6.35
C ARG A 610 20.82 6.81 -5.34
N VAL A 611 22.09 7.14 -5.49
CA VAL A 611 23.13 6.72 -4.54
C VAL A 611 23.13 7.67 -3.35
N ALA A 612 22.99 7.14 -2.15
CA ALA A 612 23.15 7.88 -0.89
C ALA A 612 24.39 7.37 -0.16
N LEU A 613 25.30 8.28 0.15
CA LEU A 613 26.56 7.96 0.80
C LEU A 613 26.51 8.19 2.30
N MET A 614 27.32 7.42 3.03
CA MET A 614 27.46 7.52 4.48
C MET A 614 28.92 7.81 4.83
N SER A 615 29.14 8.50 5.95
CA SER A 615 30.51 8.74 6.48
C SER A 615 31.24 7.44 6.81
N ALA A 616 30.52 6.37 7.11
CA ALA A 616 31.07 5.05 7.44
C ALA A 616 31.42 4.17 6.22
N HIS A 617 31.10 4.59 5.00
CA HIS A 617 31.58 3.87 3.81
C HIS A 617 33.08 3.93 3.69
N THR A 618 33.69 2.80 3.29
CA THR A 618 35.12 2.76 2.97
C THR A 618 35.36 3.10 1.49
N HIS A 619 36.49 3.67 1.17
CA HIS A 619 36.91 3.91 -0.24
C HIS A 619 36.90 2.65 -1.09
N ASP A 620 37.20 1.47 -0.50
CA ASP A 620 37.09 0.19 -1.23
C ASP A 620 35.64 -0.14 -1.60
N GLN A 621 34.70 -0.01 -0.67
CA GLN A 621 33.27 -0.21 -0.96
C GLN A 621 32.81 0.74 -2.08
N LEU A 622 33.20 2.02 -2.00
CA LEU A 622 32.80 3.05 -2.97
C LEU A 622 33.42 2.80 -4.35
N ARG A 623 34.70 2.40 -4.41
CA ARG A 623 35.38 2.06 -5.68
C ARG A 623 34.72 0.86 -6.35
N ARG A 624 34.43 -0.20 -5.61
CA ARG A 624 33.73 -1.38 -6.11
C ARG A 624 32.33 -1.04 -6.60
N ALA A 625 31.60 -0.20 -5.86
CA ALA A 625 30.28 0.27 -6.27
C ALA A 625 30.34 1.08 -7.58
N ALA A 626 31.28 2.00 -7.72
CA ALA A 626 31.47 2.79 -8.93
C ALA A 626 31.78 1.89 -10.15
N LEU A 627 32.67 0.88 -9.98
CA LEU A 627 32.97 -0.10 -11.02
C LEU A 627 31.74 -0.89 -11.46
N GLU A 628 30.94 -1.39 -10.52
CA GLU A 628 29.73 -2.16 -10.83
C GLU A 628 28.65 -1.29 -11.48
N ILE A 629 28.45 -0.08 -11.02
CA ILE A 629 27.54 0.88 -11.65
C ILE A 629 27.96 1.14 -13.10
N ALA A 630 29.23 1.43 -13.34
CA ALA A 630 29.73 1.66 -14.70
C ALA A 630 29.55 0.41 -15.59
N ARG A 631 29.80 -0.78 -15.06
CA ARG A 631 29.60 -2.05 -15.78
C ARG A 631 28.13 -2.27 -16.17
N VAL A 632 27.22 -2.08 -15.22
CA VAL A 632 25.78 -2.27 -15.42
C VAL A 632 25.23 -1.26 -16.43
N LEU A 633 25.65 -0.01 -16.36
CA LEU A 633 25.21 1.03 -17.29
C LEU A 633 25.75 0.81 -18.71
N ARG A 634 26.98 0.29 -18.89
CA ARG A 634 27.49 -0.10 -20.21
C ARG A 634 26.67 -1.25 -20.81
N GLY A 635 26.42 -2.31 -20.06
CA GLY A 635 25.61 -3.43 -20.54
C GLY A 635 24.17 -3.04 -20.89
N ALA A 636 23.58 -2.08 -20.15
CA ALA A 636 22.25 -1.55 -20.47
C ALA A 636 22.24 -0.72 -21.78
N ARG A 637 23.31 0.01 -22.09
CA ARG A 637 23.46 0.76 -23.35
C ARG A 637 23.66 -0.16 -24.55
N GLU A 638 24.41 -1.23 -24.41
CA GLU A 638 24.64 -2.24 -25.45
C GLU A 638 23.36 -3.02 -25.77
N SER A 639 22.57 -3.36 -24.75
CA SER A 639 21.30 -4.10 -24.89
C SER A 639 20.18 -3.25 -25.50
N ASN A 640 20.19 -1.94 -25.30
CA ASN A 640 19.21 -0.99 -25.80
C ASN A 640 19.83 -0.12 -26.91
N GLY A 641 19.90 -0.63 -28.14
CA GLY A 641 20.33 0.16 -29.32
C GLY A 641 19.54 1.46 -29.57
N ALA A 642 18.52 1.72 -28.78
CA ALA A 642 17.67 2.92 -28.79
C ALA A 642 18.22 4.10 -27.95
N LEU A 643 19.25 3.91 -27.10
CA LEU A 643 19.83 4.99 -26.27
C LEU A 643 20.94 5.79 -26.97
N ARG A 644 21.15 5.61 -28.26
CA ARG A 644 22.09 6.41 -29.06
C ARG A 644 21.60 7.82 -29.37
N GLY A 645 20.90 8.50 -28.48
CA GLY A 645 20.36 9.82 -28.79
C GLY A 645 20.01 10.73 -27.62
N ALA A 646 20.04 10.26 -26.42
CA ALA A 646 19.81 11.14 -25.27
C ALA A 646 21.11 11.88 -24.94
N ARG A 647 21.34 13.01 -25.59
CA ARG A 647 22.22 14.04 -25.03
C ARG A 647 21.65 14.39 -23.66
N PRO A 648 22.49 14.68 -22.64
CA PRO A 648 22.03 15.28 -21.40
C PRO A 648 21.42 16.62 -21.74
N SER A 649 20.14 16.66 -22.00
CA SER A 649 19.46 17.90 -22.30
C SER A 649 18.98 18.50 -21.00
N ALA A 650 19.57 19.65 -20.67
CA ALA A 650 18.94 20.76 -19.97
C ALA A 650 18.70 20.67 -18.45
N LEU A 651 19.26 19.70 -17.72
CA LEU A 651 19.29 19.78 -16.26
C LEU A 651 20.58 20.43 -15.71
N TRP A 652 21.60 20.55 -16.57
CA TRP A 652 22.85 21.23 -16.23
C TRP A 652 23.12 22.25 -17.35
N LYS A 653 22.74 23.50 -17.14
CA LYS A 653 23.28 24.59 -17.93
C LYS A 653 24.72 24.79 -17.48
N ASP A 654 25.66 24.59 -18.38
CA ASP A 654 27.01 25.10 -18.22
C ASP A 654 26.89 26.63 -18.16
N ASP A 655 27.04 27.18 -16.96
CA ASP A 655 27.36 28.60 -16.79
C ASP A 655 28.85 28.78 -17.12
N GLU A 656 29.17 28.86 -18.40
CA GLU A 656 30.29 29.63 -18.90
C GLU A 656 29.73 30.95 -19.45
N LYS A 657 29.60 31.95 -18.60
CA LYS A 657 30.07 33.33 -18.74
C LYS A 657 29.60 34.18 -17.57
#